data_aabb7bcf44bc7be76225530e5f7b9ee2
#
_entry.id   aabb7bcf44bc7be76225530e5f7b9ee2
#
_cell.length_a   1.000
_cell.length_b   1.000
_cell.length_c   1.000
_cell.angle_alpha   90.00
_cell.angle_beta   90.00
_cell.angle_gamma   90.00
#
_symmetry.space_group_name_H-M   'P 1'
#
loop_
_entity.id
_entity.type
_entity.pdbx_description
1 polymer ?
#
loop_
_entity_poly.entity_id
_entity_poly.type
_entity_poly.pdbx_seq_one_letter_code
_entity_poly.pdbx_strand_id
1 'polypeptide(L)'
;MRRIRRFGGKHGSDEPRAESGRRKSRLVAAFVAVAMTVGLAGAGVAAYGEDTTDQSQSATTAAQDATAAAEGVDAPQYAKRISKNDDGTYTLSMDVTGKSSESTEQQVVPLDIALVLDVSGSMNESIGGGSSTTRLQALKQAVTSFLSQVEDQNQRINDNTKKVQVALIKYAGNNSNTIGNQMYCSGVIGPITGTCYGELRNYSQTVHSLAWEPEQLQQERDAVNALHAGGATRADFGLQHAVTQLNSGVNSGRPGAQKLTIFYSDGSPTSSDGFETTVADAAIRAAAQLKAGTSQVISIGAMSGANPDGTDDANKFMNYVSSNYPNAQSMSEPGARGEGTYYYAVSASTNLQTIFDKIISIVTSGTAYQDVTMTDTLSDYVEFSQPVVQNFGAELVIRDKDGHTVDPSVVGLAGYTITAHPESKTISISFPQGYALKDGYTYSLEYKIVPSAKAYEEYAANVNAGKNGYGENPSVGADDTGVSSAGQQGFLSNERATIDYRPRVNGEPQVLVEGTEYPHPVIQVDTTQFANLSIHKAWIATNPEPDKVTVDVTCKDAAGGECTGYRGIDISKSSNWTSTVLIPKADADRTYTVTEHALSGFRTYYTNREITIPADTAGEYRSTVTNYPVAINFNLNQIRVGKTVQGTDTNQDFTFTLSPDPDNAEGVTNADGTPFTNATLTLGDHFANGTQVTGAFADTSITLPTPEAGQEATYTFNIAENAPSPSAGWAADTDAVTVTVTVGAPTAEGTIPTTVTYHYAADDADGTAANKNLAAFTNHWIAVSQLPLTGEGGATPLLWLVIGGGLGVLALLTAGGVAIWRTRRLI
;
A
#
# COMPACT_ATOMS: atom_id res chain seq x y z
N MET A 1 61.27 7.98 -15.24
CA MET A 1 61.96 7.57 -16.47
C MET A 1 60.99 7.51 -17.61
N ARG A 2 61.10 8.43 -18.51
CA ARG A 2 61.14 8.33 -19.98
C ARG A 2 59.95 7.60 -20.61
N ARG A 3 59.19 8.20 -21.44
CA ARG A 3 59.18 9.04 -22.65
C ARG A 3 58.30 8.38 -23.70
N ILE A 4 57.23 9.03 -24.14
CA ILE A 4 57.13 9.85 -25.37
C ILE A 4 57.05 9.02 -26.67
N ARG A 5 55.98 9.11 -27.47
CA ARG A 5 55.74 9.89 -28.70
C ARG A 5 54.57 9.27 -29.47
N ARG A 6 53.53 9.94 -29.83
CA ARG A 6 53.29 10.90 -30.93
C ARG A 6 53.44 10.32 -32.34
N PHE A 7 52.41 10.55 -33.10
CA PHE A 7 52.26 11.02 -34.51
C PHE A 7 51.02 10.34 -35.11
N GLY A 8 50.02 10.90 -35.75
CA GLY A 8 49.95 12.18 -36.47
C GLY A 8 49.47 11.97 -37.92
N GLY A 9 48.50 12.72 -38.34
CA GLY A 9 48.26 13.08 -39.73
C GLY A 9 47.10 12.33 -40.40
N LYS A 10 46.11 12.91 -40.86
CA LYS A 10 45.69 13.99 -41.73
C LYS A 10 45.07 13.52 -43.06
N HIS A 11 43.93 14.11 -43.41
CA HIS A 11 43.31 14.38 -44.73
C HIS A 11 42.66 13.20 -45.46
N GLY A 12 41.51 13.31 -46.07
CA GLY A 12 40.73 14.39 -46.57
C GLY A 12 39.46 13.87 -47.26
N SER A 13 38.50 14.69 -47.33
CA SER A 13 37.51 14.94 -48.38
C SER A 13 36.95 13.80 -49.23
N ASP A 14 35.64 13.63 -49.27
CA ASP A 14 34.65 14.00 -50.30
C ASP A 14 33.40 13.11 -50.26
N GLU A 15 32.27 13.74 -50.22
CA GLU A 15 30.93 13.23 -50.59
C GLU A 15 30.89 12.96 -52.09
N PRO A 16 29.91 12.30 -52.72
CA PRO A 16 28.50 12.19 -52.31
C PRO A 16 27.70 10.91 -52.74
N ARG A 17 26.46 10.86 -52.30
CA ARG A 17 25.19 10.34 -52.89
C ARG A 17 24.78 8.88 -52.77
N ALA A 18 23.65 8.78 -52.10
CA ALA A 18 22.34 8.18 -52.47
C ALA A 18 22.16 6.65 -52.46
N GLU A 19 21.21 6.26 -51.71
CA GLU A 19 19.98 5.51 -51.93
C GLU A 19 19.73 4.28 -51.03
N SER A 20 18.56 4.40 -50.36
CA SER A 20 17.55 3.40 -50.07
C SER A 20 17.85 2.19 -49.17
N GLY A 21 17.03 2.08 -48.15
CA GLY A 21 16.71 0.77 -47.58
C GLY A 21 16.27 0.70 -46.13
N ARG A 22 15.10 1.15 -45.85
CA ARG A 22 14.06 0.63 -44.93
C ARG A 22 14.39 -0.10 -43.62
N ARG A 23 13.74 0.45 -42.56
CA ARG A 23 13.13 -0.17 -41.39
C ARG A 23 14.03 -0.34 -40.15
N LYS A 24 13.63 0.13 -38.97
CA LYS A 24 12.36 0.28 -38.23
C LYS A 24 12.52 1.28 -37.09
N SER A 25 11.50 2.06 -36.93
CA SER A 25 11.16 3.03 -35.91
C SER A 25 11.10 2.51 -34.48
N ARG A 26 11.46 3.34 -33.54
CA ARG A 26 10.83 3.39 -32.20
C ARG A 26 10.39 4.81 -31.92
N LEU A 27 9.06 4.97 -31.81
CA LEU A 27 8.37 6.18 -31.43
C LEU A 27 8.49 6.41 -29.91
N VAL A 28 8.83 7.67 -29.58
CA VAL A 28 8.50 8.28 -28.31
C VAL A 28 7.30 9.20 -28.60
N ALA A 29 6.18 8.94 -27.94
CA ALA A 29 4.98 9.76 -28.06
C ALA A 29 4.93 10.78 -26.91
N ALA A 30 4.97 12.06 -27.26
CA ALA A 30 4.59 13.16 -26.40
C ALA A 30 3.10 13.43 -26.58
N PHE A 31 2.32 13.49 -25.52
CA PHE A 31 0.93 13.90 -25.54
C PHE A 31 0.82 15.40 -25.29
N VAL A 32 0.28 16.10 -26.26
CA VAL A 32 -0.22 17.48 -26.17
C VAL A 32 -1.73 17.39 -25.99
N ALA A 33 -2.27 18.01 -24.94
CA ALA A 33 -3.70 18.18 -24.72
C ALA A 33 -4.22 19.36 -25.54
N VAL A 34 -5.30 19.13 -26.30
CA VAL A 34 -6.11 20.20 -26.89
C VAL A 34 -7.54 20.06 -26.35
N ALA A 35 -7.97 21.10 -25.67
CA ALA A 35 -9.36 21.30 -25.27
C ALA A 35 -10.15 21.89 -26.44
N MET A 36 -11.35 21.39 -26.71
CA MET A 36 -12.40 22.12 -27.43
C MET A 36 -13.78 21.84 -26.84
N THR A 37 -14.38 22.90 -26.39
CA THR A 37 -15.76 23.10 -26.00
C THR A 37 -16.70 23.20 -27.22
N VAL A 38 -17.93 22.68 -27.09
CA VAL A 38 -19.23 23.15 -27.64
C VAL A 38 -20.26 22.14 -27.09
N GLY A 39 -21.35 22.34 -26.36
CA GLY A 39 -22.30 23.42 -26.37
C GLY A 39 -23.70 22.91 -26.77
N LEU A 40 -24.65 23.06 -25.87
CA LEU A 40 -26.10 23.22 -25.96
C LEU A 40 -27.05 22.01 -26.10
N ALA A 41 -27.85 21.93 -25.04
CA ALA A 41 -29.35 22.00 -24.97
C ALA A 41 -30.20 20.77 -25.33
N GLY A 42 -31.08 20.47 -24.37
CA GLY A 42 -32.43 19.98 -24.68
C GLY A 42 -33.05 19.00 -23.72
N ALA A 43 -33.74 19.52 -22.75
CA ALA A 43 -35.05 19.13 -22.17
C ALA A 43 -35.52 17.66 -22.15
N GLY A 44 -35.86 17.21 -20.94
CA GLY A 44 -37.22 16.72 -20.74
C GLY A 44 -37.42 15.30 -20.18
N VAL A 45 -37.97 15.29 -18.96
CA VAL A 45 -38.99 14.38 -18.43
C VAL A 45 -38.55 13.14 -17.63
N ALA A 46 -39.12 13.14 -16.42
CA ALA A 46 -39.08 12.25 -15.30
C ALA A 46 -39.49 10.80 -15.56
N ALA A 47 -39.00 9.87 -14.74
CA ALA A 47 -39.79 9.06 -13.79
C ALA A 47 -38.96 7.96 -13.13
N TYR A 48 -39.01 7.94 -11.81
CA TYR A 48 -39.06 6.85 -10.82
C TYR A 48 -38.19 5.59 -10.98
N GLY A 49 -37.42 5.30 -9.92
CA GLY A 49 -37.19 3.94 -9.48
C GLY A 49 -35.82 3.70 -8.82
N GLU A 50 -35.78 3.75 -7.50
CA GLU A 50 -35.03 2.95 -6.52
C GLU A 50 -33.52 2.75 -6.69
N ASP A 51 -32.78 3.43 -5.85
CA ASP A 51 -31.89 3.03 -4.75
C ASP A 51 -30.99 1.80 -4.98
N THR A 52 -29.72 2.06 -5.21
CA THR A 52 -28.58 1.36 -4.58
C THR A 52 -27.37 2.28 -4.62
N THR A 53 -26.91 2.61 -3.46
CA THR A 53 -25.74 3.39 -3.10
C THR A 53 -24.45 2.84 -3.73
N ASP A 54 -23.80 3.65 -4.55
CA ASP A 54 -22.38 3.51 -4.85
C ASP A 54 -21.67 4.77 -4.34
N GLN A 55 -20.98 4.62 -3.20
CA GLN A 55 -20.11 5.63 -2.63
C GLN A 55 -18.68 5.40 -3.09
N SER A 56 -18.34 5.83 -4.28
CA SER A 56 -16.95 5.92 -4.73
C SER A 56 -16.72 7.04 -5.74
N GLN A 57 -17.20 8.26 -5.46
CA GLN A 57 -16.77 9.46 -6.19
C GLN A 57 -16.94 10.73 -5.34
N SER A 58 -16.16 10.87 -4.28
CA SER A 58 -16.05 12.12 -3.53
C SER A 58 -14.66 12.36 -2.91
N ALA A 59 -13.62 11.72 -3.42
CA ALA A 59 -12.26 11.92 -2.90
C ALA A 59 -11.36 12.78 -3.80
N THR A 60 -11.85 13.28 -4.94
CA THR A 60 -11.01 14.03 -5.90
C THR A 60 -11.31 15.53 -5.99
N THR A 61 -12.24 16.06 -5.21
CA THR A 61 -12.58 17.50 -5.24
C THR A 61 -12.25 18.24 -3.93
N ALA A 62 -11.79 17.54 -2.90
CA ALA A 62 -11.38 18.17 -1.64
C ALA A 62 -9.87 18.50 -1.56
N ALA A 63 -9.08 18.10 -2.55
CA ALA A 63 -7.63 18.35 -2.58
C ALA A 63 -7.23 19.64 -3.33
N GLN A 64 -8.17 20.42 -3.83
CA GLN A 64 -7.88 21.67 -4.57
C GLN A 64 -8.23 22.96 -3.83
N ASP A 65 -8.83 22.91 -2.66
CA ASP A 65 -9.17 24.13 -1.89
C ASP A 65 -8.28 24.37 -0.65
N ALA A 66 -7.30 23.51 -0.38
CA ALA A 66 -6.36 23.69 0.75
C ALA A 66 -5.04 24.39 0.37
N THR A 67 -4.89 24.92 -0.84
CA THR A 67 -3.71 25.67 -1.29
C THR A 67 -3.94 27.16 -1.39
N ALA A 68 -4.46 27.78 -0.33
CA ALA A 68 -4.09 29.15 -0.02
C ALA A 68 -2.95 29.11 0.99
N ALA A 69 -1.88 28.39 0.69
CA ALA A 69 -0.59 28.57 1.34
C ALA A 69 -0.18 30.03 1.08
N ALA A 70 0.20 30.74 2.15
CA ALA A 70 0.77 32.07 2.02
C ALA A 70 1.87 32.00 0.95
N GLU A 71 1.68 32.68 -0.18
CA GLU A 71 2.66 32.71 -1.25
C GLU A 71 4.02 33.12 -0.68
N GLY A 72 4.96 32.19 -0.64
CA GLY A 72 6.36 32.45 -0.28
C GLY A 72 6.92 31.85 1.00
N VAL A 73 6.22 30.94 1.68
CA VAL A 73 6.78 30.25 2.86
C VAL A 73 6.84 28.74 2.60
N ASP A 74 8.05 28.18 2.56
CA ASP A 74 8.25 26.75 2.40
C ASP A 74 7.71 25.96 3.60
N ALA A 75 7.23 24.75 3.36
CA ALA A 75 6.90 23.81 4.41
C ALA A 75 8.15 23.44 5.26
N PRO A 76 7.98 23.03 6.54
CA PRO A 76 9.09 22.45 7.29
C PRO A 76 9.63 21.22 6.57
N GLN A 77 10.88 20.88 6.79
CA GLN A 77 11.35 19.56 6.37
C GLN A 77 10.66 18.52 7.25
N TYR A 78 9.99 17.56 6.60
CA TYR A 78 9.32 16.48 7.29
C TYR A 78 9.56 15.17 6.55
N ALA A 79 9.58 14.07 7.28
CA ALA A 79 9.77 12.74 6.73
C ALA A 79 9.07 11.71 7.59
N LYS A 80 8.60 10.63 6.98
CA LYS A 80 8.19 9.44 7.71
C LYS A 80 9.13 8.30 7.35
N ARG A 81 9.67 7.66 8.38
CA ARG A 81 10.66 6.60 8.23
C ARG A 81 10.19 5.33 8.92
N ILE A 82 10.63 4.20 8.41
CA ILE A 82 10.39 2.89 8.98
C ILE A 82 11.71 2.11 9.07
N SER A 83 11.90 1.38 10.14
CA SER A 83 13.01 0.44 10.29
C SER A 83 12.53 -0.87 10.91
N LYS A 84 13.00 -1.99 10.37
CA LYS A 84 12.74 -3.32 10.93
C LYS A 84 13.69 -3.58 12.09
N ASN A 85 13.15 -4.05 13.22
CA ASN A 85 13.89 -4.41 14.41
C ASN A 85 14.25 -5.91 14.43
N ASP A 86 15.26 -6.29 15.20
CA ASP A 86 15.69 -7.69 15.34
C ASP A 86 14.61 -8.60 15.98
N ASP A 87 13.68 -8.02 16.75
CA ASP A 87 12.54 -8.70 17.35
C ASP A 87 11.36 -8.92 16.41
N GLY A 88 11.49 -8.55 15.14
CA GLY A 88 10.45 -8.67 14.11
C GLY A 88 9.43 -7.53 14.11
N THR A 89 9.50 -6.59 15.05
CA THR A 89 8.71 -5.36 15.04
C THR A 89 9.28 -4.35 14.06
N TYR A 90 8.53 -3.28 13.79
CA TYR A 90 8.99 -2.12 13.04
C TYR A 90 8.91 -0.88 13.91
N THR A 91 9.89 -0.01 13.81
CA THR A 91 9.84 1.34 14.38
C THR A 91 9.42 2.31 13.29
N LEU A 92 8.30 3.01 13.51
CA LEU A 92 7.88 4.16 12.72
C LEU A 92 8.37 5.44 13.39
N SER A 93 8.88 6.36 12.57
CA SER A 93 9.30 7.70 12.98
C SER A 93 8.62 8.73 12.09
N MET A 94 7.88 9.65 12.69
CA MET A 94 7.38 10.85 12.03
C MET A 94 8.25 12.02 12.44
N ASP A 95 8.97 12.58 11.49
CA ASP A 95 9.95 13.63 11.73
C ASP A 95 9.43 14.98 11.27
N VAL A 96 9.73 16.02 12.00
CA VAL A 96 9.67 17.40 11.55
C VAL A 96 10.96 18.10 11.99
N THR A 97 11.58 18.81 11.07
CA THR A 97 12.82 19.55 11.37
C THR A 97 12.51 21.04 11.41
N GLY A 98 12.89 21.69 12.48
CA GLY A 98 13.01 23.15 12.54
C GLY A 98 13.96 23.55 11.40
N LYS A 99 13.83 24.74 10.86
CA LYS A 99 14.57 25.17 9.67
C LYS A 99 16.04 24.75 9.76
N SER A 100 16.48 23.89 8.84
CA SER A 100 17.87 23.43 8.78
C SER A 100 18.76 24.48 8.11
N SER A 101 19.84 24.87 8.78
CA SER A 101 20.89 25.73 8.20
C SER A 101 21.77 25.03 7.15
N GLU A 102 21.50 23.74 6.82
CA GLU A 102 22.33 22.95 5.91
C GLU A 102 21.81 22.79 4.49
N SER A 103 20.65 23.37 4.11
CA SER A 103 20.44 23.53 2.70
C SER A 103 21.42 24.58 2.20
N THR A 104 22.33 24.19 1.32
CA THR A 104 23.35 25.02 0.65
C THR A 104 22.74 26.17 -0.17
N GLU A 105 21.45 26.37 -0.11
CA GLU A 105 20.70 27.55 -0.49
C GLU A 105 19.78 27.90 0.67
N GLN A 106 20.32 28.67 1.61
CA GLN A 106 19.50 29.41 2.56
C GLN A 106 18.47 30.18 1.73
N GLN A 107 17.21 29.79 1.74
CA GLN A 107 16.13 30.63 1.21
C GLN A 107 15.94 31.79 2.18
N VAL A 108 16.91 32.68 2.19
CA VAL A 108 16.79 33.97 2.83
C VAL A 108 15.79 34.73 2.00
N VAL A 109 14.59 34.96 2.54
CA VAL A 109 13.64 35.86 1.92
C VAL A 109 14.26 37.23 1.91
N PRO A 110 14.41 37.91 0.75
CA PRO A 110 14.98 39.24 0.72
C PRO A 110 14.16 40.18 1.60
N LEU A 111 14.82 41.09 2.29
CA LEU A 111 14.18 42.03 3.20
C LEU A 111 14.62 43.45 2.89
N ASP A 112 13.64 44.32 2.73
CA ASP A 112 13.82 45.75 2.49
C ASP A 112 13.35 46.53 3.71
N ILE A 113 14.25 47.31 4.34
CA ILE A 113 14.01 48.04 5.58
C ILE A 113 14.05 49.56 5.31
N ALA A 114 13.01 50.28 5.74
CA ALA A 114 13.04 51.75 5.80
C ALA A 114 13.21 52.19 7.26
N LEU A 115 14.34 52.79 7.59
CA LEU A 115 14.59 53.47 8.87
C LEU A 115 14.10 54.91 8.77
N VAL A 116 13.03 55.26 9.49
CA VAL A 116 12.38 56.57 9.51
C VAL A 116 12.65 57.22 10.85
N LEU A 117 13.64 58.11 10.88
CA LEU A 117 14.25 58.61 12.09
C LEU A 117 13.87 60.07 12.35
N ASP A 118 13.36 60.32 13.55
CA ASP A 118 13.10 61.67 14.06
C ASP A 118 14.41 62.41 14.32
N VAL A 119 14.53 63.59 13.75
CA VAL A 119 15.66 64.53 14.00
C VAL A 119 15.12 65.93 14.33
N SER A 120 13.92 65.98 14.89
CA SER A 120 13.29 67.26 15.39
C SER A 120 14.07 67.88 16.53
N GLY A 121 13.67 69.05 16.94
CA GLY A 121 14.35 69.78 17.99
C GLY A 121 14.37 69.12 19.35
N SER A 122 13.30 68.43 19.71
CA SER A 122 13.10 67.63 20.92
C SER A 122 14.11 66.47 21.06
N MET A 123 14.71 66.00 20.00
CA MET A 123 15.78 65.03 20.02
C MET A 123 17.06 65.44 20.74
N ASN A 124 17.23 66.72 21.01
CA ASN A 124 18.31 67.27 21.89
C ASN A 124 18.02 67.08 23.40
N GLU A 125 16.80 66.70 23.73
CA GLU A 125 16.45 66.45 25.15
C GLU A 125 17.03 65.09 25.66
N SER A 126 17.16 65.02 27.00
CA SER A 126 17.57 63.74 27.63
C SER A 126 16.60 62.63 27.32
N ILE A 127 17.10 61.40 27.11
CA ILE A 127 16.27 60.20 26.90
C ILE A 127 15.53 59.77 28.19
N GLY A 128 15.84 60.38 29.32
CA GLY A 128 15.22 60.06 30.60
C GLY A 128 16.12 59.26 31.56
N GLY A 129 15.58 58.88 32.74
CA GLY A 129 16.31 58.08 33.73
C GLY A 129 17.51 58.74 34.42
N GLY A 130 17.62 60.07 34.35
CA GLY A 130 18.74 60.82 34.91
C GLY A 130 20.01 60.81 34.06
N SER A 131 19.91 60.32 32.82
CA SER A 131 21.00 60.23 31.86
C SER A 131 21.30 61.58 31.25
N SER A 132 22.59 61.94 31.03
CA SER A 132 23.02 63.07 30.22
C SER A 132 22.97 62.80 28.69
N THR A 133 22.64 61.53 28.29
CA THR A 133 22.56 61.15 26.90
C THR A 133 21.28 61.68 26.27
N THR A 134 21.42 62.40 25.14
CA THR A 134 20.24 62.88 24.39
C THR A 134 19.56 61.75 23.63
N ARG A 135 18.26 61.92 23.32
CA ARG A 135 17.49 60.97 22.50
C ARG A 135 18.19 60.72 21.16
N LEU A 136 18.72 61.75 20.51
CA LEU A 136 19.48 61.64 19.27
C LEU A 136 20.77 60.80 19.43
N GLN A 137 21.53 61.07 20.56
CA GLN A 137 22.74 60.25 20.83
C GLN A 137 22.41 58.76 21.01
N ALA A 138 21.37 58.43 21.77
CA ALA A 138 20.92 57.06 21.95
C ALA A 138 20.47 56.45 20.61
N LEU A 139 19.71 57.18 19.83
CA LEU A 139 19.28 56.73 18.50
C LEU A 139 20.47 56.42 17.58
N LYS A 140 21.46 57.35 17.50
CA LYS A 140 22.68 57.13 16.71
C LYS A 140 23.41 55.83 17.07
N GLN A 141 23.59 55.60 18.37
CA GLN A 141 24.23 54.37 18.87
C GLN A 141 23.47 53.11 18.45
N ALA A 142 22.14 53.08 18.67
CA ALA A 142 21.31 51.93 18.38
C ALA A 142 21.24 51.65 16.88
N VAL A 143 21.04 52.65 16.05
CA VAL A 143 20.97 52.49 14.60
C VAL A 143 22.32 52.11 13.99
N THR A 144 23.44 52.67 14.48
CA THR A 144 24.79 52.27 14.02
C THR A 144 25.05 50.79 14.34
N SER A 145 24.70 50.34 15.55
CA SER A 145 24.78 48.92 15.94
C SER A 145 23.90 48.03 15.06
N PHE A 146 22.68 48.46 14.81
CA PHE A 146 21.74 47.73 13.93
C PHE A 146 22.29 47.59 12.52
N LEU A 147 22.81 48.66 11.91
CA LEU A 147 23.42 48.60 10.57
C LEU A 147 24.64 47.68 10.50
N SER A 148 25.43 47.61 11.60
CA SER A 148 26.55 46.70 11.68
C SER A 148 26.09 45.25 11.73
N GLN A 149 25.02 44.95 12.48
CA GLN A 149 24.42 43.63 12.53
C GLN A 149 23.80 43.21 11.19
N VAL A 150 23.18 44.14 10.45
CA VAL A 150 22.69 43.89 9.09
C VAL A 150 23.85 43.56 8.14
N GLU A 151 24.97 44.26 8.26
CA GLU A 151 26.18 43.97 7.46
C GLU A 151 26.71 42.61 7.76
N ASP A 152 26.86 42.23 9.04
CA ASP A 152 27.29 40.90 9.48
C ASP A 152 26.37 39.79 8.94
N GLN A 153 25.06 40.03 8.93
CA GLN A 153 24.09 39.12 8.36
C GLN A 153 24.26 38.99 6.83
N ASN A 154 24.42 40.11 6.15
CA ASN A 154 24.61 40.14 4.70
C ASN A 154 25.91 39.43 4.24
N GLN A 155 26.96 39.40 5.08
CA GLN A 155 28.19 38.69 4.80
C GLN A 155 27.98 37.15 4.77
N ARG A 156 26.97 36.65 5.48
CA ARG A 156 26.61 35.22 5.52
C ARG A 156 25.73 34.80 4.34
N ILE A 157 25.18 35.76 3.58
CA ILE A 157 24.27 35.53 2.44
C ILE A 157 25.06 35.60 1.15
N ASN A 158 25.21 34.49 0.44
CA ASN A 158 25.96 34.43 -0.81
C ASN A 158 25.20 35.07 -1.99
N ASP A 159 23.88 34.95 -2.03
CA ASP A 159 23.03 35.52 -3.07
C ASP A 159 22.72 37.01 -2.80
N ASN A 160 23.29 37.87 -3.59
CA ASN A 160 23.10 39.31 -3.46
C ASN A 160 21.61 39.74 -3.61
N THR A 161 20.80 38.98 -4.30
CA THR A 161 19.37 39.28 -4.47
C THR A 161 18.57 39.01 -3.19
N LYS A 162 19.12 38.26 -2.27
CA LYS A 162 18.51 37.87 -0.99
C LYS A 162 19.00 38.68 0.21
N LYS A 163 19.98 39.55 0.03
CA LYS A 163 20.54 40.40 1.11
C LYS A 163 19.53 41.39 1.66
N VAL A 164 19.66 41.73 2.93
CA VAL A 164 18.89 42.77 3.59
C VAL A 164 19.32 44.15 3.01
N GLN A 165 18.38 44.92 2.51
CA GLN A 165 18.58 46.29 2.10
C GLN A 165 18.01 47.24 3.13
N VAL A 166 18.70 48.37 3.34
CA VAL A 166 18.26 49.43 4.26
C VAL A 166 18.16 50.73 3.50
N ALA A 167 17.15 51.50 3.79
CA ALA A 167 17.02 52.92 3.40
C ALA A 167 17.03 53.80 4.66
N LEU A 168 17.84 54.83 4.67
CA LEU A 168 17.91 55.81 5.76
C LEU A 168 17.09 57.03 5.43
N ILE A 169 16.08 57.35 6.23
CA ILE A 169 15.19 58.49 6.09
C ILE A 169 15.23 59.29 7.39
N LYS A 170 15.42 60.60 7.29
CA LYS A 170 15.26 61.52 8.42
C LYS A 170 14.02 62.38 8.22
N TYR A 171 13.40 62.79 9.30
CA TYR A 171 12.28 63.74 9.23
C TYR A 171 12.32 64.75 10.36
N ALA A 172 11.97 65.99 10.01
CA ALA A 172 11.80 67.09 10.96
C ALA A 172 10.95 68.22 10.34
N GLY A 173 11.54 69.15 9.55
CA GLY A 173 10.88 70.36 8.99
C GLY A 173 10.35 70.13 7.54
N ASN A 174 10.70 71.04 6.66
CA ASN A 174 10.25 71.09 5.26
C ASN A 174 10.60 69.77 4.51
N ASN A 175 9.74 69.36 3.56
CA ASN A 175 10.00 68.28 2.72
C ASN A 175 11.06 68.58 1.65
N SER A 176 11.95 67.62 1.37
CA SER A 176 12.90 67.67 0.27
C SER A 176 12.99 66.34 -0.46
N ASN A 177 12.80 66.34 -1.76
CA ASN A 177 12.92 65.12 -2.59
C ASN A 177 14.38 64.86 -3.02
N THR A 178 15.34 65.74 -2.62
CA THR A 178 16.77 65.51 -2.86
C THR A 178 17.30 64.49 -1.87
N ILE A 179 18.01 63.46 -2.35
CA ILE A 179 18.68 62.48 -1.48
C ILE A 179 19.88 63.16 -0.83
N GLY A 180 20.02 63.02 0.50
CA GLY A 180 21.13 63.53 1.26
C GLY A 180 20.78 64.00 2.67
N ASN A 181 21.70 64.66 3.34
CA ASN A 181 21.53 65.11 4.71
C ASN A 181 21.58 66.61 4.81
N GLN A 182 20.65 67.32 4.10
CA GLN A 182 20.65 68.79 4.06
C GLN A 182 19.88 69.40 5.23
N MET A 183 20.26 70.64 5.53
CA MET A 183 19.58 71.56 6.47
C MET A 183 19.22 72.81 5.74
N TYR A 184 18.25 73.53 6.25
CA TYR A 184 17.85 74.85 5.76
C TYR A 184 17.84 75.85 6.89
N CYS A 185 17.99 77.15 6.55
CA CYS A 185 17.87 78.27 7.46
C CYS A 185 16.41 78.70 7.61
N SER A 186 15.86 78.75 8.81
CA SER A 186 14.49 79.22 9.07
C SER A 186 14.34 80.69 8.99
N GLY A 187 15.46 81.46 8.99
CA GLY A 187 15.52 82.95 8.89
C GLY A 187 16.18 83.41 7.61
N VAL A 188 16.80 84.54 7.68
CA VAL A 188 17.50 85.17 6.54
C VAL A 188 18.94 84.63 6.44
N ILE A 189 19.39 84.30 5.23
CA ILE A 189 20.79 84.03 4.96
C ILE A 189 21.51 85.30 4.57
N GLY A 190 22.56 85.64 5.34
CA GLY A 190 23.37 86.81 5.06
C GLY A 190 23.98 86.70 3.66
N PRO A 191 23.81 87.74 2.81
CA PRO A 191 24.15 87.66 1.37
C PRO A 191 25.67 87.60 1.13
N ILE A 192 26.50 87.98 2.10
CA ILE A 192 27.98 88.03 1.97
C ILE A 192 28.66 86.88 2.74
N THR A 193 28.13 86.52 3.84
CA THR A 193 28.75 85.54 4.73
C THR A 193 28.16 84.07 4.65
N GLY A 194 27.01 83.95 3.99
CA GLY A 194 26.25 82.71 4.02
C GLY A 194 25.74 82.29 5.40
N THR A 195 25.85 83.20 6.39
CA THR A 195 25.44 82.94 7.79
C THR A 195 23.94 82.89 7.90
N CYS A 196 23.37 81.83 8.51
CA CYS A 196 21.94 81.79 8.84
C CYS A 196 21.65 82.67 10.06
N TYR A 197 20.82 83.72 9.88
CA TYR A 197 20.23 84.57 10.92
C TYR A 197 18.88 83.97 11.33
N GLY A 198 18.88 82.74 11.82
CA GLY A 198 17.75 81.99 12.29
C GLY A 198 18.24 80.61 12.76
N GLU A 199 17.34 79.64 12.92
CA GLU A 199 17.71 78.28 13.28
C GLU A 199 18.02 77.46 12.03
N LEU A 200 19.08 76.67 12.10
CA LEU A 200 19.31 75.61 11.16
C LEU A 200 18.35 74.43 11.45
N ARG A 201 17.52 74.11 10.48
CA ARG A 201 16.48 73.02 10.59
C ARG A 201 16.71 71.91 9.57
N ASN A 202 16.41 70.71 9.92
CA ASN A 202 16.52 69.58 9.01
C ASN A 202 15.37 69.58 8.00
N TYR A 203 15.68 69.17 6.78
CA TYR A 203 14.66 68.69 5.86
C TYR A 203 14.19 67.29 6.27
N SER A 204 12.92 67.01 6.00
CA SER A 204 12.42 65.62 5.91
C SER A 204 12.81 65.10 4.54
N GLN A 205 13.66 64.09 4.49
CA GLN A 205 14.22 63.59 3.21
C GLN A 205 14.80 62.18 3.35
N THR A 206 14.89 61.47 2.23
CA THR A 206 15.70 60.28 2.12
C THR A 206 17.18 60.64 2.19
N VAL A 207 17.89 60.06 3.16
CA VAL A 207 19.34 60.29 3.34
C VAL A 207 20.11 59.33 2.45
N HIS A 208 19.76 58.03 2.49
CA HIS A 208 20.25 56.98 1.60
C HIS A 208 19.06 56.15 1.10
N SER A 209 19.09 55.76 -0.17
CA SER A 209 18.13 54.83 -0.74
C SER A 209 18.47 53.38 -0.33
N LEU A 210 17.53 52.47 -0.54
CA LEU A 210 17.73 51.06 -0.28
C LEU A 210 19.06 50.53 -0.84
N ALA A 211 19.93 50.03 0.02
CA ALA A 211 21.25 49.49 -0.31
C ALA A 211 21.64 48.35 0.65
N TRP A 212 22.51 47.47 0.18
CA TRP A 212 23.01 46.31 0.95
C TRP A 212 24.56 46.22 0.93
N GLU A 213 25.19 46.96 0.01
CA GLU A 213 26.64 46.95 -0.18
C GLU A 213 27.35 47.48 1.08
N PRO A 214 28.43 46.83 1.53
CA PRO A 214 29.13 47.21 2.76
C PRO A 214 29.56 48.69 2.80
N GLU A 215 30.00 49.22 1.64
CA GLU A 215 30.41 50.60 1.51
C GLU A 215 29.21 51.56 1.70
N GLN A 216 28.04 51.16 1.22
CA GLN A 216 26.80 51.94 1.36
C GLN A 216 26.32 51.94 2.81
N LEU A 217 26.29 50.73 3.45
CA LEU A 217 25.95 50.61 4.86
C LEU A 217 26.95 51.37 5.77
N GLN A 218 28.23 51.49 5.39
CA GLN A 218 29.18 52.33 6.10
C GLN A 218 28.83 53.85 5.91
N GLN A 219 28.49 54.25 4.69
CA GLN A 219 28.03 55.65 4.44
C GLN A 219 26.75 55.99 5.21
N GLU A 220 25.86 55.03 5.39
CA GLU A 220 24.67 55.17 6.24
C GLU A 220 25.04 55.37 7.71
N ARG A 221 25.99 54.55 8.26
CA ARG A 221 26.50 54.76 9.62
C ARG A 221 27.14 56.12 9.80
N ASP A 222 27.93 56.59 8.83
CA ASP A 222 28.53 57.90 8.83
C ASP A 222 27.48 59.03 8.75
N ALA A 223 26.46 58.86 7.94
CA ALA A 223 25.32 59.76 7.82
C ALA A 223 24.49 59.82 9.13
N VAL A 224 24.25 58.69 9.79
CA VAL A 224 23.59 58.61 11.10
C VAL A 224 24.40 59.37 12.15
N ASN A 225 25.72 59.21 12.16
CA ASN A 225 26.61 59.95 13.09
C ASN A 225 26.62 61.44 12.83
N ALA A 226 26.40 61.82 11.57
CA ALA A 226 26.34 63.23 11.15
C ALA A 226 24.95 63.87 11.33
N LEU A 227 23.92 63.16 11.80
CA LEU A 227 22.59 63.77 12.07
C LEU A 227 22.66 64.77 13.17
N HIS A 228 21.89 65.84 13.03
CA HIS A 228 21.74 66.93 14.05
C HIS A 228 20.23 67.06 14.36
N ALA A 229 19.91 67.42 15.60
CA ALA A 229 18.54 67.73 15.96
C ALA A 229 18.17 69.16 15.61
N GLY A 230 16.99 69.40 15.05
CA GLY A 230 16.46 70.72 14.75
C GLY A 230 15.35 70.74 13.76
N GLY A 231 14.31 71.50 14.01
CA GLY A 231 13.10 71.63 13.22
C GLY A 231 11.86 71.05 13.90
N ALA A 232 10.76 70.99 13.19
CA ALA A 232 9.48 70.47 13.62
C ALA A 232 9.47 68.92 13.60
N THR A 233 8.31 68.31 13.80
CA THR A 233 8.12 66.82 13.81
C THR A 233 7.17 66.41 12.68
N ARG A 234 7.60 66.56 11.45
CA ARG A 234 6.80 66.23 10.23
C ARG A 234 6.89 64.73 9.91
N ALA A 235 6.28 63.92 10.78
CA ALA A 235 6.19 62.49 10.65
C ALA A 235 5.54 62.05 9.32
N ASP A 236 4.57 62.85 8.81
CA ASP A 236 3.92 62.62 7.54
C ASP A 236 4.91 62.58 6.34
N PHE A 237 5.87 63.49 6.30
CA PHE A 237 6.89 63.50 5.26
C PHE A 237 7.86 62.31 5.41
N GLY A 238 8.26 61.99 6.65
CA GLY A 238 9.12 60.84 6.89
C GLY A 238 8.55 59.53 6.39
N LEU A 239 7.29 59.27 6.75
CA LEU A 239 6.58 58.04 6.31
C LEU A 239 6.28 58.07 4.80
N GLN A 240 6.03 59.24 4.20
CA GLN A 240 5.87 59.36 2.75
C GLN A 240 7.16 59.02 1.99
N HIS A 241 8.33 59.36 2.51
CA HIS A 241 9.62 58.93 1.97
C HIS A 241 9.77 57.40 2.06
N ALA A 242 9.34 56.74 3.17
CA ALA A 242 9.33 55.31 3.30
C ALA A 242 8.42 54.63 2.25
N VAL A 243 7.23 55.20 2.03
CA VAL A 243 6.33 54.74 0.93
C VAL A 243 7.05 54.79 -0.42
N THR A 244 7.80 55.90 -0.68
CA THR A 244 8.58 56.05 -1.92
C THR A 244 9.67 54.97 -2.05
N GLN A 245 10.38 54.66 -0.95
CA GLN A 245 11.44 53.68 -0.97
C GLN A 245 10.91 52.23 -1.11
N LEU A 246 9.79 51.86 -0.45
CA LEU A 246 9.30 50.53 -0.35
C LEU A 246 8.21 50.17 -1.37
N ASN A 247 7.34 51.14 -1.78
CA ASN A 247 6.14 50.85 -2.55
C ASN A 247 6.09 51.53 -3.94
N SER A 248 6.94 52.48 -4.25
CA SER A 248 6.87 53.22 -5.52
C SER A 248 8.25 53.62 -6.08
N GLY A 249 8.36 53.67 -7.41
CA GLY A 249 9.55 54.16 -8.14
C GLY A 249 10.51 53.04 -8.57
N VAL A 250 11.67 53.45 -9.09
CA VAL A 250 12.70 52.55 -9.67
C VAL A 250 13.34 51.63 -8.61
N ASN A 251 13.20 51.98 -7.34
CA ASN A 251 13.72 51.24 -6.18
C ASN A 251 12.57 50.63 -5.34
N SER A 252 11.39 50.42 -5.92
CA SER A 252 10.23 49.87 -5.23
C SER A 252 10.40 48.42 -4.89
N GLY A 253 11.12 48.09 -3.83
CA GLY A 253 11.30 46.76 -3.30
C GLY A 253 11.55 45.67 -4.34
N ARG A 254 12.31 44.69 -3.96
CA ARG A 254 12.55 43.51 -4.84
C ARG A 254 11.30 42.65 -4.89
N PRO A 255 10.91 42.07 -6.04
CA PRO A 255 9.81 41.12 -6.10
C PRO A 255 10.03 39.97 -5.08
N GLY A 256 9.02 39.70 -4.26
CA GLY A 256 9.11 38.72 -3.19
C GLY A 256 9.89 39.15 -1.95
N ALA A 257 10.41 40.33 -1.90
CA ALA A 257 11.05 40.87 -0.70
C ALA A 257 10.00 41.26 0.35
N GLN A 258 10.25 40.84 1.59
CA GLN A 258 9.49 41.35 2.73
C GLN A 258 9.86 42.80 2.98
N LYS A 259 8.94 43.57 3.52
CA LYS A 259 9.13 45.01 3.76
C LYS A 259 8.93 45.32 5.23
N LEU A 260 9.86 46.04 5.80
CA LEU A 260 9.83 46.51 7.17
C LEU A 260 10.05 48.03 7.26
N THR A 261 9.18 48.68 7.97
CA THR A 261 9.37 50.12 8.30
C THR A 261 9.61 50.25 9.80
N ILE A 262 10.73 50.81 10.20
CA ILE A 262 11.05 51.14 11.58
C ILE A 262 10.88 52.65 11.73
N PHE A 263 9.79 53.06 12.38
CA PHE A 263 9.44 54.46 12.62
C PHE A 263 9.80 54.83 14.06
N TYR A 264 10.77 55.73 14.20
CA TYR A 264 11.21 56.24 15.50
C TYR A 264 10.74 57.67 15.70
N SER A 265 10.10 57.96 16.84
CA SER A 265 9.68 59.31 17.23
C SER A 265 9.84 59.57 18.74
N ASP A 266 10.21 60.81 19.10
CA ASP A 266 10.31 61.25 20.50
C ASP A 266 9.24 62.27 20.86
N GLY A 267 8.32 62.59 19.96
CA GLY A 267 7.39 63.66 20.21
C GLY A 267 6.09 63.60 19.44
N SER A 268 5.30 64.59 19.64
CA SER A 268 4.05 64.82 18.96
C SER A 268 4.26 65.25 17.53
N PRO A 269 3.55 64.64 16.54
CA PRO A 269 3.60 65.11 15.16
C PRO A 269 3.10 66.53 15.03
N THR A 270 3.95 67.42 14.46
CA THR A 270 3.66 68.84 14.37
C THR A 270 4.43 69.53 13.26
N SER A 271 3.88 70.62 12.71
CA SER A 271 4.56 71.52 11.80
C SER A 271 5.21 72.70 12.51
N SER A 272 4.82 72.95 13.78
CA SER A 272 5.33 74.05 14.63
C SER A 272 5.48 73.60 16.10
N ASP A 273 4.42 73.60 16.88
CA ASP A 273 4.42 73.25 18.30
C ASP A 273 3.15 72.42 18.66
N GLY A 274 3.27 71.52 19.65
CA GLY A 274 2.19 70.69 20.18
C GLY A 274 1.78 69.57 19.24
N PHE A 275 0.70 68.85 19.59
CA PHE A 275 0.15 67.74 18.75
C PHE A 275 -0.74 68.33 17.65
N GLU A 276 -0.42 68.05 16.41
CA GLU A 276 -1.17 68.54 15.24
C GLU A 276 -1.85 67.37 14.53
N THR A 277 -3.19 67.25 14.71
CA THR A 277 -3.99 66.14 14.15
C THR A 277 -3.86 65.98 12.63
N THR A 278 -3.69 67.13 11.91
CA THR A 278 -3.55 67.11 10.43
C THR A 278 -2.25 66.41 10.01
N VAL A 279 -1.15 66.62 10.75
CA VAL A 279 0.13 65.95 10.51
C VAL A 279 0.04 64.49 10.91
N ALA A 280 -0.60 64.20 12.08
CA ALA A 280 -0.82 62.84 12.54
C ALA A 280 -1.65 62.02 11.52
N ASP A 281 -2.76 62.55 11.04
CA ASP A 281 -3.62 61.90 10.07
C ASP A 281 -2.91 61.65 8.72
N ALA A 282 -2.08 62.58 8.28
CA ALA A 282 -1.30 62.41 7.07
C ALA A 282 -0.22 61.33 7.23
N ALA A 283 0.41 61.26 8.42
CA ALA A 283 1.38 60.22 8.77
C ALA A 283 0.72 58.83 8.84
N ILE A 284 -0.45 58.71 9.49
CA ILE A 284 -1.21 57.45 9.58
C ILE A 284 -1.62 56.97 8.18
N ARG A 285 -2.07 57.87 7.28
CA ARG A 285 -2.37 57.51 5.89
C ARG A 285 -1.14 57.00 5.13
N ALA A 286 0.03 57.64 5.33
CA ALA A 286 1.27 57.12 4.74
C ALA A 286 1.64 55.75 5.30
N ALA A 287 1.49 55.52 6.61
CA ALA A 287 1.65 54.21 7.22
C ALA A 287 0.62 53.19 6.70
N ALA A 288 -0.62 53.61 6.45
CA ALA A 288 -1.63 52.73 5.83
C ALA A 288 -1.23 52.27 4.42
N GLN A 289 -0.60 53.17 3.62
CA GLN A 289 -0.05 52.82 2.31
C GLN A 289 1.10 51.79 2.44
N LEU A 290 1.95 51.93 3.44
CA LEU A 290 3.01 50.97 3.73
C LEU A 290 2.43 49.58 4.09
N LYS A 291 1.46 49.54 5.00
CA LYS A 291 0.75 48.32 5.43
C LYS A 291 0.00 47.68 4.25
N ALA A 292 -0.68 48.44 3.43
CA ALA A 292 -1.33 47.96 2.19
C ALA A 292 -0.32 47.45 1.16
N GLY A 293 0.90 47.99 1.14
CA GLY A 293 2.03 47.49 0.35
C GLY A 293 2.80 46.33 0.99
N THR A 294 2.20 45.64 1.96
CA THR A 294 2.77 44.48 2.68
C THR A 294 3.98 44.81 3.58
N SER A 295 4.18 46.09 3.94
CA SER A 295 5.20 46.46 4.90
C SER A 295 4.68 46.32 6.33
N GLN A 296 5.43 45.57 7.16
CA GLN A 296 5.25 45.63 8.60
C GLN A 296 5.80 46.96 9.12
N VAL A 297 5.01 47.70 9.92
CA VAL A 297 5.40 48.99 10.47
C VAL A 297 5.58 48.82 12.00
N ILE A 298 6.83 48.98 12.44
CA ILE A 298 7.20 49.02 13.85
C ILE A 298 7.37 50.48 14.25
N SER A 299 6.68 50.93 15.29
CA SER A 299 6.90 52.22 15.87
C SER A 299 7.68 52.14 17.18
N ILE A 300 8.63 53.06 17.39
CA ILE A 300 9.45 53.15 18.59
C ILE A 300 9.26 54.55 19.16
N GLY A 301 8.63 54.66 20.32
CA GLY A 301 8.36 55.95 20.99
C GLY A 301 9.37 56.20 22.13
N ALA A 302 10.14 57.31 21.97
CA ALA A 302 11.12 57.75 22.97
C ALA A 302 10.70 59.03 23.72
N MET A 303 9.42 59.29 23.80
CA MET A 303 8.83 60.37 24.53
C MET A 303 8.62 60.06 26.03
N SER A 304 8.57 61.12 26.84
CA SER A 304 8.16 60.99 28.24
C SER A 304 6.71 60.47 28.28
N GLY A 305 6.50 59.34 28.96
CA GLY A 305 5.18 58.68 29.05
C GLY A 305 4.86 57.76 27.88
N ALA A 306 5.85 57.40 27.03
CA ALA A 306 5.67 56.34 26.00
C ALA A 306 5.12 55.07 26.62
N ASN A 307 3.97 54.60 26.13
CA ASN A 307 3.26 53.44 26.61
C ASN A 307 2.36 52.88 25.53
N PRO A 308 2.60 51.65 25.08
CA PRO A 308 1.76 50.95 24.05
C PRO A 308 0.28 50.89 24.43
N ASP A 309 -0.07 50.95 25.70
CA ASP A 309 -1.45 50.94 26.21
C ASP A 309 -1.94 52.35 26.58
N GLY A 310 -1.12 53.39 26.30
CA GLY A 310 -1.43 54.79 26.58
C GLY A 310 -2.61 55.31 25.74
N THR A 311 -3.43 56.15 26.38
CA THR A 311 -4.64 56.69 25.76
C THR A 311 -4.53 58.15 25.34
N ASP A 312 -3.40 58.81 25.61
CA ASP A 312 -3.10 60.13 25.11
C ASP A 312 -2.84 60.15 23.60
N ASP A 313 -2.94 61.29 22.97
CA ASP A 313 -2.87 61.40 21.51
C ASP A 313 -1.51 61.00 20.92
N ALA A 314 -0.40 61.16 21.64
CA ALA A 314 0.90 60.72 21.18
C ALA A 314 1.02 59.21 21.14
N ASN A 315 0.58 58.51 22.22
CA ASN A 315 0.58 57.05 22.27
C ASN A 315 -0.42 56.42 21.30
N LYS A 316 -1.61 57.04 21.12
CA LYS A 316 -2.54 56.62 20.06
C LYS A 316 -1.92 56.74 18.68
N PHE A 317 -1.28 57.87 18.39
CA PHE A 317 -0.60 58.10 17.12
C PHE A 317 0.45 57.01 16.85
N MET A 318 1.31 56.72 17.79
CA MET A 318 2.34 55.67 17.65
C MET A 318 1.72 54.31 17.40
N ASN A 319 0.60 53.98 18.07
CA ASN A 319 -0.14 52.75 17.84
C ASN A 319 -0.75 52.71 16.42
N TYR A 320 -1.38 53.82 15.97
CA TYR A 320 -2.10 53.88 14.69
C TYR A 320 -1.16 53.90 13.49
N VAL A 321 0.06 54.44 13.66
CA VAL A 321 1.14 54.31 12.68
C VAL A 321 1.62 52.84 12.59
N SER A 322 1.78 52.16 13.71
CA SER A 322 2.29 50.78 13.75
C SER A 322 1.30 49.74 13.17
N SER A 323 1.78 48.54 12.94
CA SER A 323 0.95 47.38 12.54
C SER A 323 0.05 46.88 13.67
N ASN A 324 0.10 47.47 14.91
CA ASN A 324 -0.93 47.22 15.93
C ASN A 324 -2.33 47.55 15.44
N TYR A 325 -2.43 48.54 14.52
CA TYR A 325 -3.70 48.94 13.87
C TYR A 325 -3.55 48.88 12.36
N PRO A 326 -3.69 47.69 11.75
CA PRO A 326 -3.39 47.47 10.33
C PRO A 326 -4.26 48.32 9.39
N ASN A 327 -5.47 48.65 9.81
CA ASN A 327 -6.47 49.39 9.01
C ASN A 327 -6.63 50.85 9.40
N ALA A 328 -5.78 51.40 10.29
CA ALA A 328 -5.87 52.80 10.72
C ALA A 328 -5.72 53.77 9.53
N GLN A 329 -6.60 54.76 9.42
CA GLN A 329 -6.61 55.79 8.37
C GLN A 329 -6.39 57.22 8.91
N SER A 330 -6.74 57.45 10.16
CA SER A 330 -6.58 58.72 10.85
C SER A 330 -6.65 58.53 12.37
N MET A 331 -6.45 59.60 13.13
CA MET A 331 -6.64 59.62 14.60
C MET A 331 -8.10 59.30 14.99
N SER A 332 -9.05 59.62 14.14
CA SER A 332 -10.49 59.36 14.36
C SER A 332 -10.98 58.05 13.78
N GLU A 333 -10.20 57.42 12.89
CA GLU A 333 -10.51 56.18 12.18
C GLU A 333 -9.39 55.15 12.39
N PRO A 334 -9.22 54.62 13.62
CA PRO A 334 -8.09 53.71 13.91
C PRO A 334 -8.32 52.28 13.40
N GLY A 335 -9.58 51.87 13.15
CA GLY A 335 -9.90 50.48 12.89
C GLY A 335 -9.76 49.59 14.13
N ALA A 336 -9.87 48.28 13.91
CA ALA A 336 -9.65 47.31 14.98
C ALA A 336 -8.14 47.11 15.23
N ARG A 337 -7.78 46.84 16.50
CA ARG A 337 -6.42 46.41 16.86
C ARG A 337 -6.21 44.98 16.34
N GLY A 338 -5.09 44.78 15.64
CA GLY A 338 -4.64 43.45 15.23
C GLY A 338 -3.93 42.68 16.34
N GLU A 339 -3.55 41.48 16.04
CA GLU A 339 -2.69 40.68 16.90
C GLU A 339 -1.22 41.11 16.77
N GLY A 340 -0.43 40.99 17.83
CA GLY A 340 0.99 41.36 17.82
C GLY A 340 1.31 42.62 18.63
N THR A 341 2.59 42.92 18.74
CA THR A 341 3.14 44.09 19.41
C THR A 341 4.14 44.78 18.52
N TYR A 342 3.70 45.89 17.91
CA TYR A 342 4.48 46.66 16.95
C TYR A 342 4.75 48.11 17.41
N TYR A 343 4.31 48.50 18.59
CA TYR A 343 4.71 49.73 19.25
C TYR A 343 5.57 49.40 20.48
N TYR A 344 6.77 49.91 20.48
CA TYR A 344 7.75 49.76 21.58
C TYR A 344 8.01 51.11 22.24
N ALA A 345 7.92 51.19 23.58
CA ALA A 345 8.22 52.35 24.37
C ALA A 345 9.67 52.32 24.88
N VAL A 346 10.36 53.41 24.80
CA VAL A 346 11.74 53.58 25.23
C VAL A 346 11.78 54.57 26.40
N SER A 347 12.30 54.10 27.56
CA SER A 347 12.46 54.94 28.75
C SER A 347 13.93 55.18 29.16
N ALA A 348 14.86 54.47 28.48
CA ALA A 348 16.30 54.58 28.72
C ALA A 348 17.10 54.13 27.49
N SER A 349 18.36 54.56 27.32
CA SER A 349 19.19 54.19 26.18
C SER A 349 19.44 52.69 26.03
N THR A 350 19.55 51.96 27.14
CA THR A 350 19.73 50.51 27.17
C THR A 350 18.51 49.75 26.58
N ASN A 351 17.30 50.31 26.77
CA ASN A 351 16.07 49.69 26.21
C ASN A 351 16.00 49.86 24.69
N LEU A 352 16.51 51.00 24.16
CA LEU A 352 16.50 51.22 22.72
C LEU A 352 17.37 50.21 21.96
N GLN A 353 18.56 49.92 22.47
CA GLN A 353 19.44 48.91 21.87
C GLN A 353 18.78 47.52 21.92
N THR A 354 18.17 47.14 23.04
CA THR A 354 17.47 45.86 23.19
C THR A 354 16.31 45.71 22.21
N ILE A 355 15.61 46.83 21.90
CA ILE A 355 14.53 46.84 20.90
C ILE A 355 15.08 46.59 19.50
N PHE A 356 16.17 47.30 19.12
CA PHE A 356 16.81 47.03 17.83
C PHE A 356 17.40 45.65 17.72
N ASP A 357 18.00 45.08 18.80
CA ASP A 357 18.49 43.71 18.85
C ASP A 357 17.33 42.70 18.70
N LYS A 358 16.17 43.00 19.30
CA LYS A 358 14.97 42.19 19.10
C LYS A 358 14.44 42.24 17.66
N ILE A 359 14.44 43.44 17.06
CA ILE A 359 14.05 43.63 15.66
C ILE A 359 15.00 42.85 14.74
N ILE A 360 16.31 42.92 14.98
CA ILE A 360 17.29 42.15 14.20
C ILE A 360 17.07 40.66 14.36
N SER A 361 16.77 40.19 15.58
CA SER A 361 16.47 38.79 15.79
C SER A 361 15.22 38.32 15.02
N ILE A 362 14.20 39.17 14.90
CA ILE A 362 13.01 38.91 14.07
C ILE A 362 13.42 38.85 12.59
N VAL A 363 14.26 39.79 12.15
CA VAL A 363 14.77 39.89 10.78
C VAL A 363 15.69 38.72 10.40
N THR A 364 16.50 38.23 11.34
CA THR A 364 17.50 37.19 11.11
C THR A 364 17.00 35.78 11.42
N SER A 365 15.93 35.63 12.20
CA SER A 365 15.43 34.33 12.63
C SER A 365 14.70 33.55 11.55
N GLY A 366 14.68 34.01 10.31
CA GLY A 366 14.10 33.25 9.21
C GLY A 366 12.66 32.74 9.49
N THR A 367 12.22 31.81 8.68
CA THR A 367 10.95 31.10 8.89
C THR A 367 11.10 30.12 10.03
N ALA A 368 10.28 30.18 11.06
CA ALA A 368 10.12 29.19 12.09
C ALA A 368 8.72 28.56 11.99
N TYR A 369 8.53 27.39 12.59
CA TYR A 369 7.25 26.68 12.59
C TYR A 369 6.78 26.52 14.02
N GLN A 370 5.53 26.88 14.29
CA GLN A 370 4.90 26.76 15.61
C GLN A 370 3.54 26.05 15.48
N ASP A 371 2.92 25.77 16.63
CA ASP A 371 1.62 25.07 16.69
C ASP A 371 1.64 23.77 15.87
N VAL A 372 2.76 23.04 15.95
CA VAL A 372 2.97 21.83 15.17
C VAL A 372 2.22 20.67 15.81
N THR A 373 1.50 19.92 14.98
CA THR A 373 0.87 18.65 15.36
C THR A 373 1.19 17.61 14.29
N MET A 374 1.65 16.43 14.68
CA MET A 374 1.84 15.29 13.79
C MET A 374 0.83 14.22 14.17
N THR A 375 0.11 13.68 13.17
CA THR A 375 -0.93 12.66 13.38
C THR A 375 -0.72 11.52 12.41
N ASP A 376 -0.77 10.28 12.91
CA ASP A 376 -0.71 9.06 12.12
C ASP A 376 -1.91 8.17 12.39
N THR A 377 -2.55 7.69 11.33
CA THR A 377 -3.58 6.66 11.35
C THR A 377 -3.04 5.44 10.65
N LEU A 378 -2.84 4.36 11.40
CA LEU A 378 -2.31 3.12 10.87
C LEU A 378 -3.28 2.47 9.88
N SER A 379 -2.73 1.78 8.91
CA SER A 379 -3.52 0.95 7.99
C SER A 379 -4.03 -0.33 8.68
N ASP A 380 -4.91 -1.05 7.99
CA ASP A 380 -5.38 -2.35 8.44
C ASP A 380 -4.28 -3.42 8.47
N TYR A 381 -3.17 -3.20 7.76
CA TYR A 381 -2.08 -4.15 7.65
C TYR A 381 -1.10 -4.13 8.81
N VAL A 382 -1.27 -3.17 9.74
CA VAL A 382 -0.39 -3.05 10.91
C VAL A 382 -1.19 -2.86 12.20
N GLU A 383 -0.54 -3.18 13.30
CA GLU A 383 -1.03 -2.96 14.65
C GLU A 383 0.10 -2.37 15.53
N PHE A 384 -0.27 -1.65 16.58
CA PHE A 384 0.70 -1.24 17.58
C PHE A 384 1.29 -2.46 18.30
N SER A 385 2.62 -2.53 18.40
CA SER A 385 3.31 -3.68 19.01
C SER A 385 3.21 -3.74 20.53
N GLN A 386 2.83 -2.63 21.17
CA GLN A 386 2.74 -2.50 22.63
C GLN A 386 1.29 -2.29 23.05
N PRO A 387 0.90 -2.76 24.23
CA PRO A 387 -0.43 -2.51 24.74
C PRO A 387 -0.68 -1.00 24.97
N VAL A 388 -1.96 -0.62 25.05
CA VAL A 388 -2.46 0.76 25.22
C VAL A 388 -1.86 1.52 26.42
N VAL A 389 -1.30 0.80 27.38
CA VAL A 389 -0.64 1.39 28.53
C VAL A 389 0.59 2.20 28.08
N GLN A 390 0.62 3.49 28.42
CA GLN A 390 1.67 4.42 28.02
C GLN A 390 1.75 4.76 26.52
N ASN A 391 0.63 5.05 25.89
CA ASN A 391 0.57 5.50 24.49
C ASN A 391 1.30 4.56 23.50
N PHE A 392 1.17 3.25 23.69
CA PHE A 392 1.83 2.23 22.86
C PHE A 392 3.36 2.32 22.84
N GLY A 393 3.97 2.82 23.89
CA GLY A 393 5.43 3.03 23.98
C GLY A 393 5.93 4.13 23.03
N ALA A 394 5.03 5.02 22.60
CA ALA A 394 5.44 6.15 21.77
C ALA A 394 6.20 7.20 22.57
N GLU A 395 7.25 7.72 21.97
CA GLU A 395 8.12 8.73 22.58
C GLU A 395 8.48 9.84 21.60
N LEU A 396 8.78 11.02 22.15
CA LEU A 396 9.40 12.10 21.40
C LEU A 396 10.91 11.97 21.49
N VAL A 397 11.57 11.82 20.36
CA VAL A 397 13.02 11.84 20.24
C VAL A 397 13.43 13.11 19.51
N ILE A 398 14.29 13.93 20.14
CA ILE A 398 14.81 15.14 19.52
C ILE A 398 16.28 14.91 19.18
N ARG A 399 16.66 15.21 17.94
CA ARG A 399 18.05 15.08 17.46
C ARG A 399 18.58 16.43 16.99
N ASP A 400 19.85 16.68 17.32
CA ASP A 400 20.59 17.83 16.76
C ASP A 400 20.99 17.58 15.30
N LYS A 401 21.64 18.56 14.68
CA LYS A 401 22.12 18.49 13.29
C LYS A 401 23.14 17.38 13.02
N ASP A 402 23.79 16.87 14.07
CA ASP A 402 24.77 15.79 14.00
C ASP A 402 24.12 14.42 14.29
N GLY A 403 22.81 14.39 14.51
CA GLY A 403 22.00 13.19 14.76
C GLY A 403 22.03 12.72 16.23
N HIS A 404 22.65 13.46 17.13
CA HIS A 404 22.69 13.10 18.54
C HIS A 404 21.36 13.43 19.22
N THR A 405 20.85 12.49 20.03
CA THR A 405 19.66 12.72 20.84
C THR A 405 19.95 13.74 21.93
N VAL A 406 19.04 14.70 22.07
CA VAL A 406 19.12 15.77 23.09
C VAL A 406 17.87 15.80 23.95
N ASP A 407 18.03 16.27 25.20
CA ASP A 407 16.90 16.47 26.10
C ASP A 407 15.99 17.62 25.63
N PRO A 408 14.64 17.51 25.75
CA PRO A 408 13.72 18.58 25.38
C PRO A 408 14.05 19.97 25.94
N SER A 409 14.67 20.05 27.10
CA SER A 409 15.10 21.31 27.68
C SER A 409 16.16 22.06 26.88
N VAL A 410 16.98 21.36 26.10
CA VAL A 410 18.01 21.95 25.20
C VAL A 410 17.38 22.82 24.13
N VAL A 411 16.20 22.43 23.68
CA VAL A 411 15.41 23.18 22.68
C VAL A 411 14.39 24.10 23.33
N GLY A 412 14.37 24.19 24.67
CA GLY A 412 13.42 25.01 25.41
C GLY A 412 11.99 24.50 25.38
N LEU A 413 11.79 23.20 25.12
CA LEU A 413 10.48 22.57 25.12
C LEU A 413 10.06 22.23 26.56
N ALA A 414 9.05 22.94 27.05
CA ALA A 414 8.57 22.77 28.44
C ALA A 414 7.59 21.60 28.61
N GLY A 415 7.09 21.04 27.51
CA GLY A 415 6.17 19.91 27.49
C GLY A 415 5.64 19.60 26.10
N TYR A 416 4.99 18.46 25.95
CA TYR A 416 4.29 18.02 24.72
C TYR A 416 3.22 17.01 25.13
N THR A 417 2.28 16.73 24.23
CA THR A 417 1.23 15.75 24.48
C THR A 417 1.24 14.70 23.38
N ILE A 418 1.39 13.41 23.76
CA ILE A 418 1.16 12.28 22.87
C ILE A 418 -0.21 11.72 23.22
N THR A 419 -1.08 11.58 22.21
CA THR A 419 -2.42 11.01 22.34
C THR A 419 -2.55 9.82 21.40
N ALA A 420 -3.02 8.69 21.93
CA ALA A 420 -3.25 7.49 21.16
C ALA A 420 -4.70 7.00 21.31
N HIS A 421 -5.32 6.66 20.20
CA HIS A 421 -6.70 6.17 20.09
C HIS A 421 -6.70 4.76 19.48
N PRO A 422 -6.79 3.70 20.30
CA PRO A 422 -6.72 2.31 19.80
C PRO A 422 -7.84 1.97 18.81
N GLU A 423 -9.02 2.45 19.08
CA GLU A 423 -10.23 2.18 18.27
C GLU A 423 -10.06 2.64 16.81
N SER A 424 -9.45 3.80 16.62
CA SER A 424 -9.17 4.38 15.31
C SER A 424 -7.77 4.12 14.80
N LYS A 425 -6.95 3.36 15.54
CA LYS A 425 -5.53 3.12 15.24
C LYS A 425 -4.74 4.42 15.01
N THR A 426 -5.11 5.51 15.72
CA THR A 426 -4.53 6.83 15.51
C THR A 426 -3.61 7.21 16.67
N ILE A 427 -2.46 7.81 16.34
CA ILE A 427 -1.53 8.39 17.30
C ILE A 427 -1.15 9.79 16.86
N SER A 428 -1.04 10.72 17.80
CA SER A 428 -0.64 12.08 17.50
C SER A 428 0.28 12.63 18.58
N ILE A 429 1.11 13.61 18.18
CA ILE A 429 1.88 14.46 19.10
C ILE A 429 1.58 15.92 18.79
N SER A 430 1.36 16.71 19.82
CA SER A 430 1.21 18.17 19.72
C SER A 430 2.16 18.88 20.69
N PHE A 431 2.69 20.00 20.20
CA PHE A 431 3.58 20.86 20.98
C PHE A 431 2.79 21.99 21.64
N PRO A 432 3.33 22.63 22.71
CA PRO A 432 2.67 23.75 23.37
C PRO A 432 2.35 24.88 22.38
N GLN A 433 1.20 25.51 22.56
CA GLN A 433 0.80 26.65 21.75
C GLN A 433 1.87 27.74 21.74
N GLY A 434 2.23 28.19 20.54
CA GLY A 434 3.25 29.22 20.33
C GLY A 434 4.69 28.73 20.48
N TYR A 435 4.92 27.47 20.83
CA TYR A 435 6.26 26.89 20.79
C TYR A 435 6.74 26.81 19.35
N ALA A 436 7.85 27.50 19.04
CA ALA A 436 8.49 27.44 17.73
C ALA A 436 9.57 26.34 17.74
N LEU A 437 9.54 25.47 16.75
CA LEU A 437 10.59 24.46 16.55
C LEU A 437 11.94 25.16 16.42
N LYS A 438 12.94 24.66 17.14
CA LYS A 438 14.28 25.21 17.13
C LYS A 438 15.01 24.82 15.84
N ASP A 439 15.66 25.78 15.23
CA ASP A 439 16.43 25.59 13.98
C ASP A 439 17.53 24.53 14.15
N GLY A 440 17.66 23.65 13.14
CA GLY A 440 18.65 22.59 13.12
C GLY A 440 18.34 21.36 13.99
N TYR A 441 17.16 21.30 14.61
CA TYR A 441 16.73 20.14 15.40
C TYR A 441 15.58 19.41 14.73
N THR A 442 15.65 18.08 14.73
CA THR A 442 14.60 17.18 14.25
C THR A 442 13.83 16.61 15.43
N TYR A 443 12.52 16.75 15.41
CA TYR A 443 11.58 16.23 16.39
C TYR A 443 10.88 15.02 15.79
N SER A 444 11.05 13.85 16.39
CA SER A 444 10.55 12.58 15.89
C SER A 444 9.55 11.97 16.85
N LEU A 445 8.33 11.71 16.42
CA LEU A 445 7.41 10.82 17.12
C LEU A 445 7.76 9.39 16.71
N GLU A 446 8.28 8.60 17.65
CA GLU A 446 8.72 7.22 17.43
C GLU A 446 7.82 6.24 18.19
N TYR A 447 7.41 5.15 17.54
CA TYR A 447 6.62 4.08 18.13
C TYR A 447 6.76 2.78 17.34
N LYS A 448 6.41 1.65 17.95
CA LYS A 448 6.58 0.32 17.34
C LYS A 448 5.26 -0.25 16.84
N ILE A 449 5.34 -0.88 15.68
CA ILE A 449 4.23 -1.60 15.03
C ILE A 449 4.65 -3.02 14.65
N VAL A 450 3.65 -3.87 14.40
CA VAL A 450 3.79 -5.23 13.85
C VAL A 450 2.84 -5.41 12.68
N PRO A 451 3.14 -6.31 11.72
CA PRO A 451 2.17 -6.72 10.71
C PRO A 451 0.94 -7.34 11.38
N SER A 452 -0.24 -6.94 10.95
CA SER A 452 -1.52 -7.47 11.46
C SER A 452 -1.83 -8.85 10.89
N ALA A 453 -2.77 -9.56 11.49
CA ALA A 453 -3.29 -10.82 10.95
C ALA A 453 -3.78 -10.65 9.50
N LYS A 454 -4.44 -9.53 9.19
CA LYS A 454 -4.89 -9.20 7.81
C LYS A 454 -3.74 -9.13 6.82
N ALA A 455 -2.56 -8.60 7.20
CA ALA A 455 -1.39 -8.55 6.31
C ALA A 455 -0.93 -9.96 5.93
N TYR A 456 -0.88 -10.88 6.89
CA TYR A 456 -0.53 -12.28 6.64
C TYR A 456 -1.58 -12.99 5.79
N GLU A 457 -2.86 -12.80 6.08
CA GLU A 457 -3.96 -13.42 5.32
C GLU A 457 -3.98 -12.94 3.87
N GLU A 458 -3.84 -11.65 3.63
CA GLU A 458 -3.83 -11.11 2.27
C GLU A 458 -2.57 -11.52 1.50
N TYR A 459 -1.41 -11.54 2.14
CA TYR A 459 -0.18 -12.06 1.54
C TYR A 459 -0.37 -13.51 1.08
N ALA A 460 -0.90 -14.37 1.96
CA ALA A 460 -1.17 -15.75 1.63
C ALA A 460 -2.18 -15.90 0.49
N ALA A 461 -3.28 -15.13 0.52
CA ALA A 461 -4.29 -15.14 -0.52
C ALA A 461 -3.73 -14.76 -1.89
N ASN A 462 -2.88 -13.73 -1.95
CA ASN A 462 -2.23 -13.30 -3.17
C ASN A 462 -1.26 -14.36 -3.73
N VAL A 463 -0.40 -14.91 -2.88
CA VAL A 463 0.55 -15.99 -3.28
C VAL A 463 -0.22 -17.21 -3.77
N ASN A 464 -1.27 -17.63 -3.07
CA ASN A 464 -2.10 -18.78 -3.45
C ASN A 464 -2.87 -18.54 -4.76
N ALA A 465 -3.14 -17.28 -5.11
CA ALA A 465 -3.71 -16.90 -6.40
C ALA A 465 -2.65 -16.74 -7.52
N GLY A 466 -1.39 -17.08 -7.26
CA GLY A 466 -0.29 -16.94 -8.22
C GLY A 466 0.16 -15.50 -8.47
N LYS A 467 -0.21 -14.58 -7.57
CA LYS A 467 0.18 -13.17 -7.61
C LYS A 467 1.41 -12.90 -6.75
N ASN A 468 1.95 -11.70 -6.83
CA ASN A 468 2.87 -11.20 -5.82
C ASN A 468 2.16 -11.17 -4.45
N GLY A 469 2.85 -11.56 -3.37
CA GLY A 469 2.26 -11.60 -2.02
C GLY A 469 1.69 -10.26 -1.55
N TYR A 470 2.23 -9.14 -2.02
CA TYR A 470 1.74 -7.79 -1.74
C TYR A 470 0.71 -7.29 -2.77
N GLY A 471 0.21 -8.16 -3.65
CA GLY A 471 -0.81 -7.86 -4.64
C GLY A 471 -0.30 -6.91 -5.73
N GLU A 472 -1.08 -5.87 -6.00
CA GLU A 472 -0.73 -4.82 -6.95
C GLU A 472 0.10 -3.69 -6.32
N ASN A 473 0.53 -3.84 -5.06
CA ASN A 473 1.43 -2.91 -4.41
C ASN A 473 2.86 -3.11 -4.98
N PRO A 474 3.18 -2.50 -6.12
CA PRO A 474 4.52 -2.55 -6.67
C PRO A 474 5.45 -1.75 -5.78
N SER A 475 6.74 -1.87 -6.02
CA SER A 475 7.69 -0.93 -5.44
C SER A 475 7.31 0.48 -5.88
N VAL A 476 7.02 1.35 -4.92
CA VAL A 476 6.69 2.75 -5.14
C VAL A 476 7.92 3.63 -4.93
N GLY A 477 7.90 4.82 -5.48
CA GLY A 477 9.00 5.77 -5.36
C GLY A 477 9.12 6.34 -3.95
N ALA A 478 10.24 7.01 -3.66
CA ALA A 478 10.49 7.64 -2.37
C ALA A 478 9.47 8.75 -2.03
N ASP A 479 8.89 9.40 -3.04
CA ASP A 479 7.88 10.44 -2.84
C ASP A 479 6.60 9.89 -2.22
N ASP A 480 6.26 8.64 -2.58
CA ASP A 480 5.05 8.00 -2.07
C ASP A 480 5.30 7.24 -0.76
N THR A 481 6.42 6.51 -0.65
CA THR A 481 6.71 5.63 0.49
C THR A 481 7.78 6.15 1.44
N GLY A 482 8.41 7.25 1.12
CA GLY A 482 9.57 7.77 1.84
C GLY A 482 10.87 7.00 1.54
N VAL A 483 12.01 7.62 1.87
CA VAL A 483 13.35 7.12 1.54
C VAL A 483 13.62 5.75 2.17
N SER A 484 13.11 5.49 3.39
CA SER A 484 13.38 4.26 4.14
C SER A 484 12.78 3.01 3.52
N SER A 485 11.77 3.13 2.69
CA SER A 485 11.15 2.01 1.98
C SER A 485 11.02 2.21 0.47
N ALA A 486 11.72 3.19 -0.09
CA ALA A 486 11.74 3.46 -1.53
C ALA A 486 12.19 2.22 -2.32
N GLY A 487 11.42 1.85 -3.32
CA GLY A 487 11.68 0.66 -4.14
C GLY A 487 11.38 -0.68 -3.45
N GLN A 488 10.83 -0.68 -2.24
CA GLN A 488 10.43 -1.89 -1.53
C GLN A 488 8.96 -2.22 -1.81
N GLN A 489 8.69 -3.51 -2.01
CA GLN A 489 7.32 -4.02 -2.02
C GLN A 489 6.86 -4.29 -0.60
N GLY A 490 5.61 -4.01 -0.30
CA GLY A 490 5.06 -4.22 1.03
C GLY A 490 3.66 -3.66 1.15
N PHE A 491 3.06 -3.84 2.32
CA PHE A 491 1.79 -3.20 2.66
C PHE A 491 2.06 -1.84 3.30
N LEU A 492 1.27 -0.83 2.97
CA LEU A 492 1.39 0.50 3.56
C LEU A 492 1.21 0.44 5.07
N SER A 493 2.08 1.13 5.83
CA SER A 493 2.02 1.17 7.29
C SER A 493 0.91 2.05 7.84
N ASN A 494 0.39 2.97 7.04
CA ASN A 494 -0.63 3.92 7.46
C ASN A 494 -1.65 4.16 6.36
N GLU A 495 -2.86 4.49 6.76
CA GLU A 495 -3.92 4.97 5.88
C GLU A 495 -3.73 6.46 5.60
N ARG A 496 -3.43 7.23 6.65
CA ARG A 496 -3.17 8.66 6.57
C ARG A 496 -2.15 9.09 7.62
N ALA A 497 -1.21 9.96 7.23
CA ALA A 497 -0.28 10.58 8.17
C ALA A 497 -0.10 12.05 7.79
N THR A 498 -0.31 12.97 8.74
CA THR A 498 -0.31 14.41 8.46
C THR A 498 0.50 15.20 9.46
N ILE A 499 0.99 16.34 8.99
CA ILE A 499 1.54 17.40 9.82
C ILE A 499 0.72 18.68 9.62
N ASP A 500 0.33 19.27 10.74
CA ASP A 500 -0.22 20.60 10.81
C ASP A 500 0.81 21.54 11.43
N TYR A 501 0.96 22.72 10.90
CA TYR A 501 1.94 23.70 11.38
C TYR A 501 1.54 25.10 11.02
N ARG A 502 1.99 26.04 11.86
CA ARG A 502 1.84 27.47 11.59
C ARG A 502 3.21 28.08 11.30
N PRO A 503 3.47 28.53 10.08
CA PRO A 503 4.69 29.27 9.79
C PRO A 503 4.75 30.55 10.61
N ARG A 504 5.95 30.94 11.01
CA ARG A 504 6.27 32.23 11.61
C ARG A 504 7.24 32.96 10.70
N VAL A 505 6.84 34.12 10.24
CA VAL A 505 7.66 34.95 9.36
C VAL A 505 7.97 36.25 10.07
N ASN A 506 9.24 36.59 10.21
CA ASN A 506 9.69 37.78 10.94
C ASN A 506 9.10 37.90 12.38
N GLY A 507 8.90 36.75 13.02
CA GLY A 507 8.35 36.67 14.35
C GLY A 507 6.82 36.68 14.42
N GLU A 508 6.10 36.83 13.30
CA GLU A 508 4.64 36.87 13.24
C GLU A 508 4.06 35.52 12.77
N PRO A 509 3.10 34.96 13.51
CA PRO A 509 2.42 33.73 13.09
C PRO A 509 1.57 33.99 11.82
N GLN A 510 1.72 33.10 10.86
CA GLN A 510 0.93 33.08 9.63
C GLN A 510 -0.32 32.21 9.79
N VAL A 511 -1.06 31.98 8.71
CA VAL A 511 -2.21 31.07 8.69
C VAL A 511 -1.73 29.66 9.00
N LEU A 512 -2.52 28.90 9.78
CA LEU A 512 -2.27 27.48 10.04
C LEU A 512 -2.38 26.68 8.74
N VAL A 513 -1.37 25.88 8.45
CA VAL A 513 -1.38 24.90 7.36
C VAL A 513 -1.78 23.56 7.95
N GLU A 514 -2.85 22.98 7.46
CA GLU A 514 -3.40 21.73 7.96
C GLU A 514 -3.34 20.63 6.92
N GLY A 515 -3.16 19.39 7.36
CA GLY A 515 -3.31 18.19 6.53
C GLY A 515 -2.20 17.98 5.50
N THR A 516 -1.01 18.53 5.70
CA THR A 516 0.14 18.20 4.86
C THR A 516 0.53 16.75 5.08
N GLU A 517 0.50 15.94 4.01
CA GLU A 517 0.67 14.50 4.11
C GLU A 517 2.14 14.07 4.17
N TYR A 518 2.43 13.09 5.03
CA TYR A 518 3.68 12.35 5.05
C TYR A 518 3.68 11.23 4.01
N PRO A 519 4.86 10.78 3.57
CA PRO A 519 4.98 9.54 2.83
C PRO A 519 4.44 8.32 3.61
N HIS A 520 4.04 7.28 2.88
CA HIS A 520 3.44 6.05 3.41
C HIS A 520 4.44 4.88 3.33
N PRO A 521 5.36 4.71 4.28
CA PRO A 521 6.32 3.62 4.24
C PRO A 521 5.63 2.26 4.34
N VAL A 522 6.29 1.23 3.79
CA VAL A 522 5.73 -0.11 3.72
C VAL A 522 6.34 -1.06 4.76
N ILE A 523 5.54 -2.03 5.20
CA ILE A 523 5.98 -3.18 6.00
C ILE A 523 6.02 -4.44 5.15
N GLN A 524 6.81 -5.40 5.57
CA GLN A 524 6.88 -6.73 4.99
C GLN A 524 6.49 -7.77 6.02
N VAL A 525 5.76 -8.80 5.57
CA VAL A 525 5.43 -9.92 6.43
C VAL A 525 6.65 -10.84 6.61
N ASP A 526 6.72 -11.50 7.75
CA ASP A 526 7.71 -12.55 8.00
C ASP A 526 7.23 -13.86 7.39
N THR A 527 7.90 -14.30 6.32
CA THR A 527 7.53 -15.52 5.60
C THR A 527 7.71 -16.80 6.41
N THR A 528 8.38 -16.76 7.57
CA THR A 528 8.47 -17.87 8.51
C THR A 528 7.21 -18.08 9.34
N GLN A 529 6.27 -17.15 9.27
CA GLN A 529 4.98 -17.21 9.97
C GLN A 529 3.88 -17.92 9.16
N PHE A 530 4.27 -18.74 8.19
CA PHE A 530 3.32 -19.51 7.38
C PHE A 530 3.58 -21.01 7.49
N ALA A 531 2.50 -21.77 7.45
CA ALA A 531 2.53 -23.19 7.16
C ALA A 531 2.35 -23.42 5.65
N ASN A 532 3.02 -24.43 5.11
CA ASN A 532 2.93 -24.84 3.71
C ASN A 532 2.09 -26.14 3.61
N LEU A 533 0.90 -26.07 3.01
CA LEU A 533 0.11 -27.24 2.68
C LEU A 533 0.38 -27.64 1.22
N SER A 534 1.20 -28.66 1.04
CA SER A 534 1.51 -29.25 -0.26
C SER A 534 0.42 -30.25 -0.66
N ILE A 535 -0.25 -30.00 -1.77
CA ILE A 535 -1.28 -30.88 -2.33
C ILE A 535 -0.68 -31.56 -3.57
N HIS A 536 -0.57 -32.89 -3.50
CA HIS A 536 -0.03 -33.68 -4.59
C HIS A 536 -1.15 -34.44 -5.29
N LYS A 537 -1.17 -34.39 -6.62
CA LYS A 537 -2.08 -35.17 -7.45
C LYS A 537 -1.42 -36.45 -7.91
N ALA A 538 -2.04 -37.57 -7.63
CA ALA A 538 -1.62 -38.90 -8.11
C ALA A 538 -2.68 -39.50 -9.06
N TRP A 539 -2.24 -40.36 -9.97
CA TRP A 539 -3.08 -41.03 -10.94
C TRP A 539 -2.86 -42.54 -10.87
N ILE A 540 -3.94 -43.31 -10.89
CA ILE A 540 -3.91 -44.75 -10.99
C ILE A 540 -4.60 -45.16 -12.29
N ALA A 541 -3.88 -45.90 -13.12
CA ALA A 541 -4.29 -46.43 -14.41
C ALA A 541 -4.56 -45.41 -15.56
N THR A 542 -4.59 -45.94 -16.74
CA THR A 542 -4.19 -45.49 -18.06
C THR A 542 -5.20 -44.69 -18.90
N ASN A 543 -6.15 -44.04 -18.27
CA ASN A 543 -6.98 -43.10 -19.04
C ASN A 543 -6.18 -41.83 -19.32
N PRO A 544 -6.45 -41.12 -20.44
CA PRO A 544 -5.73 -39.87 -20.68
C PRO A 544 -5.94 -38.92 -19.54
N GLU A 545 -4.85 -38.57 -18.85
CA GLU A 545 -4.83 -37.59 -17.78
C GLU A 545 -5.17 -36.22 -18.36
N PRO A 546 -6.03 -35.42 -17.73
CA PRO A 546 -6.23 -34.04 -18.12
C PRO A 546 -4.95 -33.23 -17.88
N ASP A 547 -4.82 -32.06 -18.50
CA ASP A 547 -3.66 -31.20 -18.30
C ASP A 547 -3.63 -30.56 -16.89
N LYS A 548 -4.79 -30.43 -16.26
CA LYS A 548 -4.97 -29.90 -14.91
C LYS A 548 -6.20 -30.45 -14.19
N VAL A 549 -6.19 -30.37 -12.88
CA VAL A 549 -7.35 -30.53 -12.00
C VAL A 549 -7.46 -29.35 -11.09
N THR A 550 -8.64 -29.10 -10.52
CA THR A 550 -8.92 -28.01 -9.60
C THR A 550 -9.32 -28.58 -8.24
N VAL A 551 -8.76 -28.01 -7.17
CA VAL A 551 -9.08 -28.40 -5.79
C VAL A 551 -9.50 -27.15 -4.99
N ASP A 552 -10.35 -27.37 -4.00
CA ASP A 552 -10.69 -26.40 -2.96
C ASP A 552 -10.11 -26.84 -1.62
N VAL A 553 -9.65 -25.90 -0.82
CA VAL A 553 -9.24 -26.08 0.56
C VAL A 553 -10.18 -25.27 1.43
N THR A 554 -11.05 -25.94 2.16
CA THR A 554 -11.96 -25.29 3.12
C THR A 554 -11.34 -25.30 4.51
N CYS A 555 -11.71 -24.34 5.35
CA CYS A 555 -11.16 -24.17 6.69
C CYS A 555 -12.27 -24.16 7.75
N LYS A 556 -12.00 -24.80 8.89
CA LYS A 556 -12.80 -24.70 10.11
C LYS A 556 -11.90 -24.44 11.31
N ASP A 557 -12.33 -23.53 12.18
CA ASP A 557 -11.70 -23.27 13.46
C ASP A 557 -12.00 -24.38 14.49
N ALA A 558 -11.38 -24.31 15.66
CA ALA A 558 -11.57 -25.27 16.75
C ALA A 558 -13.03 -25.35 17.28
N ALA A 559 -13.83 -24.33 17.06
CA ALA A 559 -15.23 -24.29 17.43
C ALA A 559 -16.16 -24.82 16.31
N GLY A 560 -15.60 -25.15 15.13
CA GLY A 560 -16.33 -25.60 13.95
C GLY A 560 -16.86 -24.47 13.06
N GLY A 561 -16.52 -23.21 13.38
CA GLY A 561 -16.80 -22.05 12.54
C GLY A 561 -15.97 -22.05 11.25
N GLU A 562 -16.49 -21.43 10.19
CA GLU A 562 -15.75 -21.28 8.95
C GLU A 562 -14.62 -20.25 9.13
N CYS A 563 -13.43 -20.57 8.64
CA CYS A 563 -12.30 -19.68 8.55
C CYS A 563 -11.82 -19.53 7.09
N THR A 564 -10.77 -18.73 6.87
CA THR A 564 -10.29 -18.43 5.51
C THR A 564 -9.82 -19.70 4.82
N GLY A 565 -10.52 -20.10 3.77
CA GLY A 565 -10.18 -21.19 2.87
C GLY A 565 -9.71 -20.66 1.51
N TYR A 566 -9.20 -21.60 0.68
CA TYR A 566 -8.66 -21.29 -0.64
C TYR A 566 -9.40 -22.12 -1.69
N ARG A 567 -9.89 -21.47 -2.74
CA ARG A 567 -10.70 -22.13 -3.77
C ARG A 567 -10.08 -21.97 -5.15
N GLY A 568 -10.40 -22.94 -6.03
CA GLY A 568 -9.99 -22.87 -7.42
C GLY A 568 -8.49 -23.05 -7.64
N ILE A 569 -7.82 -23.85 -6.78
CA ILE A 569 -6.40 -24.11 -6.89
C ILE A 569 -6.18 -25.12 -8.03
N ASP A 570 -5.51 -24.70 -9.07
CA ASP A 570 -5.14 -25.53 -10.20
C ASP A 570 -3.87 -26.35 -9.89
N ILE A 571 -3.95 -27.66 -10.12
CA ILE A 571 -2.82 -28.60 -10.03
C ILE A 571 -2.62 -29.18 -11.41
N SER A 572 -1.48 -28.94 -12.03
CA SER A 572 -1.25 -29.23 -13.45
C SER A 572 -0.04 -30.13 -13.68
N LYS A 573 0.01 -30.69 -14.87
CA LYS A 573 1.15 -31.45 -15.33
C LYS A 573 2.42 -30.60 -15.41
N SER A 574 2.29 -29.30 -15.73
CA SER A 574 3.43 -28.36 -15.78
C SER A 574 4.00 -28.06 -14.38
N SER A 575 3.23 -28.19 -13.33
CA SER A 575 3.66 -28.05 -11.93
C SER A 575 4.07 -29.42 -11.31
N ASN A 576 4.32 -30.42 -12.14
CA ASN A 576 4.61 -31.78 -11.68
C ASN A 576 3.54 -32.29 -10.70
N TRP A 577 2.29 -32.02 -11.01
CA TRP A 577 1.13 -32.44 -10.23
C TRP A 577 1.19 -32.05 -8.75
N THR A 578 1.79 -30.89 -8.42
CA THR A 578 1.89 -30.37 -7.06
C THR A 578 1.53 -28.90 -7.02
N SER A 579 0.76 -28.50 -6.03
CA SER A 579 0.51 -27.10 -5.66
C SER A 579 0.71 -26.96 -4.16
N THR A 580 1.23 -25.79 -3.75
CA THR A 580 1.42 -25.48 -2.33
C THR A 580 0.52 -24.31 -1.95
N VAL A 581 -0.24 -24.49 -0.88
CA VAL A 581 -1.07 -23.45 -0.28
C VAL A 581 -0.33 -22.87 0.91
N LEU A 582 -0.11 -21.60 0.89
CA LEU A 582 0.48 -20.82 1.98
C LEU A 582 -0.63 -20.49 2.98
N ILE A 583 -0.42 -20.83 4.25
CA ILE A 583 -1.41 -20.67 5.31
C ILE A 583 -0.77 -19.89 6.46
N PRO A 584 -1.30 -18.69 6.82
CA PRO A 584 -0.77 -17.92 7.94
C PRO A 584 -1.03 -18.63 9.27
N LYS A 585 -0.12 -18.50 10.23
CA LYS A 585 -0.33 -18.92 11.61
C LYS A 585 -1.60 -18.29 12.17
N ALA A 586 -2.20 -18.98 13.10
CA ALA A 586 -3.40 -18.54 13.81
C ALA A 586 -3.26 -18.80 15.31
N ASP A 587 -3.99 -18.03 16.10
CA ASP A 587 -4.01 -18.16 17.57
C ASP A 587 -4.74 -19.40 18.08
N ALA A 588 -5.44 -20.10 17.20
CA ALA A 588 -6.18 -21.33 17.51
C ALA A 588 -5.98 -22.39 16.43
N ASP A 589 -6.18 -23.64 16.79
CA ASP A 589 -6.14 -24.78 15.86
C ASP A 589 -7.13 -24.56 14.71
N ARG A 590 -6.69 -24.84 13.48
CA ARG A 590 -7.53 -24.79 12.28
C ARG A 590 -7.43 -26.10 11.51
N THR A 591 -8.56 -26.63 11.07
CA THR A 591 -8.64 -27.84 10.27
C THR A 591 -8.98 -27.50 8.83
N TYR A 592 -8.10 -27.89 7.92
CA TYR A 592 -8.20 -27.68 6.49
C TYR A 592 -8.62 -28.97 5.80
N THR A 593 -9.66 -28.89 4.95
CA THR A 593 -10.19 -30.04 4.19
C THR A 593 -9.95 -29.81 2.71
N VAL A 594 -9.21 -30.72 2.09
CA VAL A 594 -8.94 -30.71 0.65
C VAL A 594 -10.04 -31.45 -0.11
N THR A 595 -10.61 -30.82 -1.14
CA THR A 595 -11.65 -31.39 -1.97
C THR A 595 -11.39 -31.12 -3.44
N GLU A 596 -11.30 -32.16 -4.28
CA GLU A 596 -11.16 -32.03 -5.72
C GLU A 596 -12.52 -31.79 -6.39
N HIS A 597 -12.56 -30.97 -7.40
CA HIS A 597 -13.74 -30.86 -8.27
C HIS A 597 -13.93 -32.14 -9.06
N ALA A 598 -15.17 -32.62 -9.13
CA ALA A 598 -15.49 -33.90 -9.76
C ALA A 598 -14.96 -33.96 -11.22
N LEU A 599 -14.23 -35.03 -11.52
CA LEU A 599 -13.67 -35.28 -12.85
C LEU A 599 -14.41 -36.43 -13.50
N SER A 600 -14.97 -36.16 -14.70
CA SER A 600 -15.68 -37.19 -15.45
C SER A 600 -14.78 -38.38 -15.80
N GLY A 601 -15.24 -39.60 -15.55
CA GLY A 601 -14.50 -40.85 -15.81
C GLY A 601 -13.54 -41.27 -14.70
N PHE A 602 -13.48 -40.49 -13.61
CA PHE A 602 -12.60 -40.81 -12.48
C PHE A 602 -13.35 -40.81 -11.16
N ARG A 603 -12.86 -41.59 -10.22
CA ARG A 603 -13.15 -41.54 -8.79
C ARG A 603 -11.96 -40.99 -8.06
N THR A 604 -12.21 -40.36 -6.90
CA THR A 604 -11.17 -39.69 -6.11
C THR A 604 -11.06 -40.33 -4.72
N TYR A 605 -9.85 -40.59 -4.25
CA TYR A 605 -9.60 -40.86 -2.84
C TYR A 605 -8.47 -39.96 -2.33
N TYR A 606 -8.43 -39.78 -1.03
CA TYR A 606 -7.51 -38.84 -0.37
C TYR A 606 -6.65 -39.55 0.65
N THR A 607 -5.36 -39.18 0.69
CA THR A 607 -4.51 -39.43 1.86
C THR A 607 -4.34 -38.10 2.58
N ASN A 608 -4.69 -38.04 3.86
CA ASN A 608 -4.74 -36.81 4.67
C ASN A 608 -5.67 -35.75 4.04
N ARG A 609 -6.93 -36.08 3.86
CA ARG A 609 -7.96 -35.16 3.36
C ARG A 609 -8.15 -34.00 4.31
N GLU A 610 -8.16 -34.26 5.60
CA GLU A 610 -8.28 -33.29 6.68
C GLU A 610 -6.95 -33.12 7.39
N ILE A 611 -6.52 -31.91 7.57
CA ILE A 611 -5.23 -31.57 8.17
C ILE A 611 -5.47 -30.48 9.21
N THR A 612 -5.19 -30.82 10.47
CA THR A 612 -5.23 -29.83 11.55
C THR A 612 -3.86 -29.22 11.72
N ILE A 613 -3.80 -27.87 11.60
CA ILE A 613 -2.62 -27.04 11.88
C ILE A 613 -2.84 -26.46 13.27
N PRO A 614 -1.99 -26.83 14.25
CA PRO A 614 -2.10 -26.31 15.61
C PRO A 614 -1.85 -24.80 15.69
N ALA A 615 -2.37 -24.17 16.73
CA ALA A 615 -2.14 -22.77 17.04
C ALA A 615 -0.64 -22.42 17.02
N ASP A 616 -0.29 -21.22 16.61
CA ASP A 616 1.07 -20.68 16.55
C ASP A 616 2.12 -21.55 15.84
N THR A 617 1.67 -22.47 14.98
CA THR A 617 2.56 -23.44 14.32
C THR A 617 2.74 -23.08 12.85
N ALA A 618 3.99 -23.01 12.42
CA ALA A 618 4.38 -23.08 11.01
C ALA A 618 4.86 -24.49 10.70
N GLY A 619 4.97 -24.88 9.44
CA GLY A 619 5.51 -26.19 9.07
C GLY A 619 5.03 -26.68 7.72
N GLU A 620 5.45 -27.89 7.37
CA GLU A 620 5.13 -28.54 6.12
C GLU A 620 4.04 -29.60 6.35
N TYR A 621 2.96 -29.47 5.63
CA TYR A 621 1.81 -30.37 5.64
C TYR A 621 1.59 -30.91 4.25
N ARG A 622 1.05 -32.12 4.14
CA ARG A 622 0.84 -32.77 2.86
C ARG A 622 -0.50 -33.49 2.77
N SER A 623 -1.20 -33.24 1.68
CA SER A 623 -2.36 -34.01 1.23
C SER A 623 -2.07 -34.64 -0.13
N THR A 624 -2.59 -35.88 -0.36
CA THR A 624 -2.51 -36.48 -1.69
C THR A 624 -3.92 -36.77 -2.18
N VAL A 625 -4.21 -36.32 -3.38
CA VAL A 625 -5.45 -36.52 -4.09
C VAL A 625 -5.17 -37.53 -5.20
N THR A 626 -5.74 -38.70 -5.10
CA THR A 626 -5.50 -39.77 -6.07
C THR A 626 -6.76 -40.05 -6.87
N ASN A 627 -6.65 -39.98 -8.20
CA ASN A 627 -7.72 -40.37 -9.10
C ASN A 627 -7.45 -41.73 -9.75
N TYR A 628 -8.50 -42.52 -9.85
CA TYR A 628 -8.52 -43.78 -10.52
C TYR A 628 -9.79 -43.88 -11.41
N PRO A 629 -9.77 -44.66 -12.52
CA PRO A 629 -10.88 -44.69 -13.47
C PRO A 629 -12.12 -45.27 -12.81
N VAL A 630 -13.32 -44.82 -13.21
CA VAL A 630 -14.61 -45.37 -12.76
C VAL A 630 -14.84 -46.81 -13.20
N ALA A 631 -14.06 -47.29 -14.16
CA ALA A 631 -14.08 -48.66 -14.65
C ALA A 631 -12.70 -49.05 -15.19
N ILE A 632 -12.40 -50.33 -15.18
CA ILE A 632 -11.16 -50.93 -15.71
C ILE A 632 -11.44 -51.91 -16.84
N ASN A 633 -10.47 -52.09 -17.74
CA ASN A 633 -10.51 -53.16 -18.74
C ASN A 633 -10.04 -54.46 -18.12
N PHE A 634 -10.90 -55.44 -18.13
CA PHE A 634 -10.59 -56.83 -17.75
C PHE A 634 -10.51 -57.69 -18.98
N ASN A 635 -9.38 -58.39 -19.16
CA ASN A 635 -9.20 -59.26 -20.33
C ASN A 635 -9.77 -60.65 -20.04
N LEU A 636 -10.67 -61.08 -20.94
CA LEU A 636 -11.36 -62.39 -20.82
C LEU A 636 -10.41 -63.61 -20.90
N ASN A 637 -9.18 -63.42 -21.43
CA ASN A 637 -8.19 -64.51 -21.47
C ASN A 637 -7.73 -64.99 -20.08
N GLN A 638 -8.03 -64.17 -19.04
CA GLN A 638 -7.80 -64.57 -17.64
C GLN A 638 -8.82 -65.65 -17.16
N ILE A 639 -9.93 -65.77 -17.85
CA ILE A 639 -10.95 -66.80 -17.56
C ILE A 639 -10.63 -68.07 -18.35
N ARG A 640 -10.39 -69.17 -17.63
CA ARG A 640 -9.89 -70.41 -18.21
C ARG A 640 -10.90 -71.51 -18.06
N VAL A 641 -10.92 -72.38 -19.07
CA VAL A 641 -11.75 -73.62 -19.10
C VAL A 641 -10.86 -74.84 -19.28
N GLY A 642 -11.17 -75.90 -18.56
CA GLY A 642 -10.59 -77.21 -18.73
C GLY A 642 -11.64 -78.18 -19.19
N LYS A 643 -11.34 -78.94 -20.25
CA LYS A 643 -12.21 -79.98 -20.81
C LYS A 643 -11.57 -81.34 -20.71
N THR A 644 -12.29 -82.26 -20.08
CA THR A 644 -11.89 -83.66 -20.04
C THR A 644 -12.97 -84.44 -20.76
N VAL A 645 -12.56 -85.44 -21.57
CA VAL A 645 -13.44 -86.49 -22.12
C VAL A 645 -13.10 -87.79 -21.54
N GLN A 646 -14.13 -88.59 -21.25
CA GLN A 646 -13.95 -89.92 -20.72
C GLN A 646 -14.68 -90.98 -21.59
N GLY A 647 -14.07 -92.16 -21.78
CA GLY A 647 -14.62 -93.29 -22.50
C GLY A 647 -14.11 -93.42 -23.94
N THR A 648 -13.57 -92.40 -24.61
CA THR A 648 -12.94 -92.48 -25.92
C THR A 648 -12.09 -91.23 -26.18
N ASP A 649 -11.11 -91.34 -27.07
CA ASP A 649 -10.43 -90.14 -27.67
C ASP A 649 -11.34 -89.50 -28.69
N THR A 650 -11.22 -88.22 -28.85
CA THR A 650 -12.01 -87.48 -29.85
C THR A 650 -11.28 -86.28 -30.40
N ASN A 651 -11.60 -85.83 -31.65
CA ASN A 651 -11.21 -84.55 -32.27
C ASN A 651 -12.43 -83.65 -32.39
N GLN A 652 -13.48 -83.86 -31.65
CA GLN A 652 -14.69 -83.06 -31.67
C GLN A 652 -14.45 -81.75 -30.92
N ASP A 653 -14.96 -80.59 -31.48
CA ASP A 653 -14.95 -79.34 -30.84
C ASP A 653 -15.97 -79.29 -29.68
N PHE A 654 -15.54 -78.63 -28.55
CA PHE A 654 -16.41 -78.37 -27.44
C PHE A 654 -16.47 -76.88 -27.23
N THR A 655 -17.67 -76.32 -27.19
CA THR A 655 -17.89 -74.89 -27.06
C THR A 655 -18.49 -74.54 -25.71
N PHE A 656 -17.95 -73.42 -25.15
CA PHE A 656 -18.35 -72.92 -23.83
C PHE A 656 -18.84 -71.47 -23.98
N THR A 657 -19.92 -71.16 -23.26
CA THR A 657 -20.44 -69.79 -23.23
C THR A 657 -20.27 -69.19 -21.88
N LEU A 658 -19.57 -68.05 -21.82
CA LEU A 658 -19.50 -67.18 -20.65
C LEU A 658 -20.60 -66.14 -20.73
N SER A 659 -21.47 -66.08 -19.75
CA SER A 659 -22.55 -65.11 -19.66
C SER A 659 -22.53 -64.36 -18.31
N PRO A 660 -22.87 -63.07 -18.28
CA PRO A 660 -22.95 -62.36 -17.00
C PRO A 660 -24.09 -62.89 -16.14
N ASP A 661 -23.90 -62.97 -14.85
CA ASP A 661 -24.98 -63.22 -13.91
C ASP A 661 -25.85 -61.95 -13.80
N PRO A 662 -27.16 -62.01 -14.10
CA PRO A 662 -27.99 -60.79 -14.13
C PRO A 662 -28.11 -60.06 -12.81
N ASP A 663 -27.87 -60.74 -11.69
CA ASP A 663 -27.97 -60.18 -10.35
C ASP A 663 -26.64 -59.59 -9.84
N ASN A 664 -25.48 -59.92 -10.43
CA ASN A 664 -24.16 -59.54 -9.95
C ASN A 664 -23.15 -59.09 -11.03
N ALA A 665 -23.66 -58.71 -12.21
CA ALA A 665 -22.83 -58.17 -13.29
C ALA A 665 -23.34 -56.81 -13.81
N GLU A 666 -23.98 -56.04 -12.92
CA GLU A 666 -24.49 -54.69 -13.30
C GLU A 666 -23.34 -53.80 -13.73
N GLY A 667 -23.53 -53.08 -14.84
CA GLY A 667 -22.56 -52.10 -15.38
C GLY A 667 -21.39 -52.74 -16.14
N VAL A 668 -21.37 -54.07 -16.31
CA VAL A 668 -20.35 -54.72 -17.14
C VAL A 668 -20.67 -54.49 -18.63
N THR A 669 -19.70 -53.96 -19.35
CA THR A 669 -19.88 -53.63 -20.79
C THR A 669 -18.74 -54.18 -21.64
N ASN A 670 -18.98 -54.28 -22.94
CA ASN A 670 -17.93 -54.45 -23.93
C ASN A 670 -17.08 -53.17 -24.03
N ALA A 671 -15.93 -53.27 -24.70
CA ALA A 671 -15.02 -52.12 -24.87
C ALA A 671 -15.67 -50.94 -25.66
N ASP A 672 -16.72 -51.21 -26.40
CA ASP A 672 -17.49 -50.16 -27.11
C ASP A 672 -18.61 -49.52 -26.29
N GLY A 673 -18.72 -49.90 -25.00
CA GLY A 673 -19.73 -49.41 -24.06
C GLY A 673 -21.08 -50.10 -24.16
N THR A 674 -21.29 -51.09 -25.07
CA THR A 674 -22.51 -51.88 -25.10
C THR A 674 -22.54 -52.88 -23.97
N PRO A 675 -23.74 -53.24 -23.40
CA PRO A 675 -23.80 -54.27 -22.35
C PRO A 675 -23.14 -55.59 -22.78
N PHE A 676 -22.32 -56.16 -21.90
CA PHE A 676 -21.74 -57.49 -22.12
C PHE A 676 -22.85 -58.54 -22.00
N THR A 677 -23.06 -59.35 -23.07
CA THR A 677 -24.10 -60.41 -23.07
C THR A 677 -23.54 -61.80 -23.00
N ASN A 678 -22.47 -62.09 -23.71
CA ASN A 678 -21.78 -63.38 -23.68
C ASN A 678 -20.43 -63.29 -24.43
N ALA A 679 -19.57 -64.27 -24.15
CA ALA A 679 -18.43 -64.64 -24.97
C ALA A 679 -18.39 -66.16 -25.14
N THR A 680 -17.81 -66.64 -26.24
CA THR A 680 -17.72 -68.07 -26.54
C THR A 680 -16.25 -68.49 -26.65
N LEU A 681 -15.96 -69.71 -26.12
CA LEU A 681 -14.67 -70.38 -26.26
C LEU A 681 -14.93 -71.74 -26.95
N THR A 682 -14.20 -72.02 -27.99
CA THR A 682 -14.18 -73.32 -28.61
C THR A 682 -12.83 -73.98 -28.40
N LEU A 683 -12.86 -75.18 -27.81
CA LEU A 683 -11.69 -76.02 -27.70
C LEU A 683 -11.77 -77.08 -28.79
N GLY A 684 -10.82 -77.09 -29.74
CA GLY A 684 -10.84 -77.86 -30.97
C GLY A 684 -9.61 -78.78 -31.13
N ASP A 685 -9.04 -79.24 -30.04
CA ASP A 685 -7.83 -80.04 -30.04
C ASP A 685 -8.15 -81.57 -30.02
N HIS A 686 -7.12 -82.36 -30.15
CA HIS A 686 -7.26 -83.80 -29.86
C HIS A 686 -7.43 -84.01 -28.34
N PHE A 687 -8.57 -84.52 -27.94
CA PHE A 687 -8.85 -84.92 -26.57
C PHE A 687 -8.54 -86.40 -26.36
N ALA A 688 -7.46 -86.65 -25.63
CA ALA A 688 -7.16 -88.06 -25.17
C ALA A 688 -8.02 -88.36 -23.97
N ASN A 689 -8.52 -89.65 -23.94
CA ASN A 689 -9.38 -90.14 -22.88
C ASN A 689 -8.76 -89.97 -21.47
N GLY A 690 -9.51 -89.25 -20.61
CA GLY A 690 -9.07 -88.92 -19.24
C GLY A 690 -8.06 -87.79 -19.12
N THR A 691 -7.67 -87.16 -20.20
CA THR A 691 -6.71 -86.08 -20.20
C THR A 691 -7.43 -84.69 -20.35
N GLN A 692 -7.09 -83.78 -19.45
CA GLN A 692 -7.68 -82.43 -19.54
C GLN A 692 -6.95 -81.56 -20.56
N VAL A 693 -7.69 -80.99 -21.49
CA VAL A 693 -7.26 -79.98 -22.40
C VAL A 693 -7.75 -78.61 -21.84
N THR A 694 -6.86 -77.58 -21.78
CA THR A 694 -7.22 -76.33 -21.22
C THR A 694 -7.14 -75.20 -22.27
N GLY A 695 -8.05 -74.21 -22.18
CA GLY A 695 -8.04 -73.04 -22.98
C GLY A 695 -8.50 -71.79 -22.18
N ALA A 696 -8.42 -70.66 -22.79
CA ALA A 696 -8.94 -69.42 -22.24
C ALA A 696 -9.86 -68.75 -23.26
N PHE A 697 -10.77 -67.91 -22.80
CA PHE A 697 -11.57 -67.07 -23.68
C PHE A 697 -10.67 -66.17 -24.55
N ALA A 698 -11.23 -65.59 -25.61
CA ALA A 698 -10.48 -64.80 -26.53
C ALA A 698 -9.80 -63.59 -25.84
N ASP A 699 -8.68 -63.13 -26.42
CA ASP A 699 -7.98 -61.93 -25.96
C ASP A 699 -8.80 -60.68 -26.29
N THR A 700 -9.96 -60.57 -25.69
CA THR A 700 -10.87 -59.43 -25.74
C THR A 700 -11.13 -58.92 -24.34
N SER A 701 -11.33 -57.59 -24.21
CA SER A 701 -11.57 -56.98 -22.89
C SER A 701 -13.03 -56.58 -22.74
N ILE A 702 -13.51 -56.77 -21.50
CA ILE A 702 -14.74 -56.18 -21.01
C ILE A 702 -14.38 -55.09 -20.02
N THR A 703 -15.30 -54.18 -19.79
CA THR A 703 -15.13 -53.08 -18.84
C THR A 703 -15.90 -53.42 -17.55
N LEU A 704 -15.17 -53.39 -16.43
CA LEU A 704 -15.72 -53.63 -15.10
C LEU A 704 -15.72 -52.31 -14.32
N PRO A 705 -16.83 -51.87 -13.73
CA PRO A 705 -16.86 -50.74 -12.82
C PRO A 705 -15.90 -50.94 -11.66
N THR A 706 -15.21 -49.85 -11.23
CA THR A 706 -14.35 -49.89 -10.04
C THR A 706 -15.15 -49.62 -8.78
N PRO A 707 -14.78 -50.18 -7.63
CA PRO A 707 -15.45 -49.89 -6.37
C PRO A 707 -15.15 -48.46 -5.88
N GLU A 708 -15.90 -48.02 -4.87
CA GLU A 708 -15.54 -46.82 -4.08
C GLU A 708 -14.23 -47.08 -3.30
N ALA A 709 -13.55 -45.98 -2.95
CA ALA A 709 -12.27 -46.06 -2.24
C ALA A 709 -12.38 -46.93 -0.96
N GLY A 710 -11.48 -47.88 -0.83
CA GLY A 710 -11.44 -48.80 0.31
C GLY A 710 -12.48 -49.93 0.29
N GLN A 711 -13.24 -50.09 -0.83
CA GLN A 711 -14.19 -51.14 -1.06
C GLN A 711 -13.66 -52.11 -2.13
N GLU A 712 -14.28 -53.29 -2.23
CA GLU A 712 -14.10 -54.23 -3.33
C GLU A 712 -15.44 -54.40 -4.06
N ALA A 713 -15.37 -54.69 -5.36
CA ALA A 713 -16.52 -55.03 -6.19
C ALA A 713 -16.36 -56.41 -6.75
N THR A 714 -17.43 -57.20 -6.77
CA THR A 714 -17.45 -58.56 -7.32
C THR A 714 -18.42 -58.62 -8.50
N TYR A 715 -17.98 -59.25 -9.59
CA TYR A 715 -18.79 -59.47 -10.79
C TYR A 715 -18.82 -60.97 -11.06
N THR A 716 -20.01 -61.55 -11.17
CA THR A 716 -20.20 -62.98 -11.39
C THR A 716 -20.64 -63.26 -12.80
N PHE A 717 -20.08 -64.30 -13.34
CA PHE A 717 -20.39 -64.87 -14.66
C PHE A 717 -20.64 -66.37 -14.55
N ASN A 718 -21.42 -66.89 -15.46
CA ASN A 718 -21.67 -68.32 -15.55
C ASN A 718 -21.03 -68.89 -16.84
N ILE A 719 -20.24 -69.95 -16.71
CA ILE A 719 -19.73 -70.71 -17.83
C ILE A 719 -20.53 -71.94 -17.94
N ALA A 720 -21.10 -72.15 -19.11
CA ALA A 720 -21.82 -73.42 -19.43
C ALA A 720 -21.25 -74.04 -20.68
N GLU A 721 -21.15 -75.38 -20.70
CA GLU A 721 -20.82 -76.06 -21.93
C GLU A 721 -22.07 -76.08 -22.86
N ASN A 722 -21.86 -75.72 -24.11
CA ASN A 722 -22.89 -75.87 -25.10
C ASN A 722 -22.99 -77.31 -25.50
N ALA A 723 -24.23 -77.83 -25.72
CA ALA A 723 -24.41 -79.22 -26.12
C ALA A 723 -23.53 -79.58 -27.35
N PRO A 724 -22.67 -80.57 -27.22
CA PRO A 724 -21.78 -81.01 -28.29
C PRO A 724 -22.57 -81.36 -29.59
N SER A 725 -22.04 -80.87 -30.76
CA SER A 725 -22.71 -81.22 -32.06
C SER A 725 -21.73 -81.99 -32.96
N PRO A 726 -22.04 -83.20 -33.38
CA PRO A 726 -23.25 -83.95 -33.06
C PRO A 726 -23.28 -84.49 -31.61
N SER A 727 -24.43 -84.46 -30.95
CA SER A 727 -24.62 -84.84 -29.57
C SER A 727 -24.62 -86.42 -29.37
N ALA A 728 -24.67 -87.17 -30.47
CA ALA A 728 -24.78 -88.56 -30.49
C ALA A 728 -23.56 -89.21 -29.80
N GLY A 729 -23.84 -89.87 -28.67
CA GLY A 729 -22.86 -90.59 -27.92
C GLY A 729 -22.16 -89.90 -26.72
N TRP A 730 -22.41 -88.55 -26.55
CA TRP A 730 -21.89 -87.82 -25.42
C TRP A 730 -22.96 -87.60 -24.36
N ALA A 731 -22.67 -87.91 -23.11
CA ALA A 731 -23.29 -87.29 -21.98
C ALA A 731 -22.50 -86.06 -21.63
N ALA A 732 -23.06 -84.98 -22.01
CA ALA A 732 -22.45 -83.67 -21.77
C ALA A 732 -22.48 -83.33 -20.27
N ASP A 733 -21.49 -82.57 -19.81
CA ASP A 733 -21.54 -81.91 -18.52
C ASP A 733 -22.53 -80.72 -18.61
N THR A 734 -23.52 -80.82 -17.75
CA THR A 734 -24.62 -79.81 -17.74
C THR A 734 -24.50 -78.84 -16.59
N ASP A 735 -23.48 -79.01 -15.76
CA ASP A 735 -23.25 -78.11 -14.64
C ASP A 735 -22.65 -76.82 -15.10
N ALA A 736 -23.19 -75.68 -14.65
CA ALA A 736 -22.61 -74.38 -14.88
C ALA A 736 -21.58 -74.08 -13.80
N VAL A 737 -20.45 -73.43 -14.20
CA VAL A 737 -19.43 -73.04 -13.27
C VAL A 737 -19.57 -71.49 -13.10
N THR A 738 -19.75 -71.07 -11.89
CA THR A 738 -19.79 -69.67 -11.58
C THR A 738 -18.38 -69.10 -11.45
N VAL A 739 -18.08 -68.05 -12.19
CA VAL A 739 -16.82 -67.35 -12.15
C VAL A 739 -17.04 -66.01 -11.47
N THR A 740 -16.30 -65.74 -10.41
CA THR A 740 -16.30 -64.45 -9.72
C THR A 740 -15.03 -63.73 -10.05
N VAL A 741 -15.15 -62.51 -10.63
CA VAL A 741 -14.08 -61.54 -10.82
C VAL A 741 -14.20 -60.46 -9.73
N THR A 742 -13.21 -60.42 -8.84
CA THR A 742 -13.14 -59.40 -7.80
C THR A 742 -12.22 -58.28 -8.29
N VAL A 743 -12.74 -57.01 -8.27
CA VAL A 743 -11.98 -55.78 -8.49
C VAL A 743 -11.69 -55.19 -7.12
N GLY A 744 -10.45 -55.21 -6.70
CA GLY A 744 -10.01 -54.70 -5.40
C GLY A 744 -9.90 -53.20 -5.35
N ALA A 745 -9.70 -52.64 -4.15
CA ALA A 745 -9.40 -51.23 -3.95
C ALA A 745 -8.07 -50.84 -4.61
N PRO A 746 -7.93 -49.59 -5.05
CA PRO A 746 -6.66 -49.09 -5.54
C PRO A 746 -5.54 -49.25 -4.51
N THR A 747 -4.37 -49.72 -4.93
CA THR A 747 -3.20 -49.90 -4.08
C THR A 747 -2.28 -48.69 -4.05
N ALA A 748 -1.41 -48.65 -3.06
CA ALA A 748 -0.40 -47.57 -2.94
C ALA A 748 0.61 -47.60 -4.11
N GLU A 749 0.79 -48.70 -4.77
CA GLU A 749 1.66 -48.88 -5.94
C GLU A 749 1.03 -48.39 -7.25
N GLY A 750 -0.21 -47.90 -7.19
CA GLY A 750 -0.89 -47.35 -8.36
C GLY A 750 -1.54 -48.41 -9.25
N THR A 751 -2.00 -49.51 -8.70
CA THR A 751 -2.70 -50.59 -9.42
C THR A 751 -4.08 -50.84 -8.83
N ILE A 752 -4.99 -51.38 -9.66
CA ILE A 752 -6.29 -51.87 -9.25
C ILE A 752 -6.24 -53.37 -9.44
N PRO A 753 -6.10 -54.18 -8.39
CA PRO A 753 -5.94 -55.62 -8.50
C PRO A 753 -7.24 -56.27 -8.93
N THR A 754 -7.13 -57.33 -9.74
CA THR A 754 -8.24 -58.21 -10.09
C THR A 754 -7.91 -59.65 -9.76
N THR A 755 -8.88 -60.40 -9.23
CA THR A 755 -8.73 -61.82 -8.95
C THR A 755 -9.90 -62.58 -9.58
N VAL A 756 -9.65 -63.82 -10.05
CA VAL A 756 -10.64 -64.70 -10.66
C VAL A 756 -10.76 -65.92 -9.81
N THR A 757 -11.96 -66.25 -9.39
CA THR A 757 -12.26 -67.45 -8.63
C THR A 757 -13.39 -68.23 -9.31
N TYR A 758 -13.43 -69.59 -9.11
CA TYR A 758 -14.41 -70.47 -9.76
C TYR A 758 -15.18 -71.26 -8.66
N HIS A 759 -16.51 -71.31 -8.81
CA HIS A 759 -17.42 -72.06 -7.96
C HIS A 759 -18.24 -73.05 -8.76
N TYR A 760 -18.30 -74.27 -8.26
CA TYR A 760 -19.03 -75.32 -8.86
C TYR A 760 -20.32 -75.61 -8.09
N ALA A 761 -21.43 -75.79 -8.76
CA ALA A 761 -22.74 -75.99 -8.12
C ALA A 761 -22.80 -77.30 -7.24
N ALA A 762 -21.90 -78.21 -7.50
CA ALA A 762 -21.79 -79.47 -6.70
C ALA A 762 -20.89 -79.32 -5.44
N ASP A 763 -20.17 -78.21 -5.30
CA ASP A 763 -19.22 -78.04 -4.19
C ASP A 763 -19.83 -77.05 -3.16
N ASP A 764 -20.79 -77.52 -2.42
CA ASP A 764 -21.41 -76.78 -1.32
C ASP A 764 -20.48 -76.57 -0.10
N ALA A 765 -19.24 -77.01 -0.21
CA ALA A 765 -18.18 -76.68 0.74
C ALA A 765 -16.82 -76.75 0.07
N ASP A 766 -16.17 -75.66 -0.03
CA ASP A 766 -14.76 -75.44 -0.39
C ASP A 766 -14.30 -76.29 -1.59
N GLY A 767 -14.55 -75.77 -2.79
CA GLY A 767 -14.05 -76.31 -4.06
C GLY A 767 -12.67 -76.97 -3.87
N THR A 768 -12.52 -78.19 -4.28
CA THR A 768 -11.22 -78.92 -4.11
C THR A 768 -10.11 -78.10 -4.77
N ALA A 769 -8.97 -78.05 -4.11
CA ALA A 769 -7.84 -77.13 -4.50
C ALA A 769 -7.38 -77.35 -5.97
N ALA A 770 -7.78 -78.44 -6.61
CA ALA A 770 -7.46 -78.77 -7.99
C ALA A 770 -8.18 -77.92 -9.06
N ASN A 771 -9.33 -77.30 -8.78
CA ASN A 771 -10.20 -76.56 -9.76
C ASN A 771 -10.38 -75.12 -9.48
N LYS A 772 -9.57 -74.51 -8.62
CA LYS A 772 -9.71 -73.09 -8.24
C LYS A 772 -9.25 -72.13 -9.34
N ASN A 773 -8.59 -72.53 -10.39
CA ASN A 773 -7.95 -71.73 -11.42
C ASN A 773 -8.54 -71.88 -12.81
N LEU A 774 -9.58 -72.65 -13.01
CA LEU A 774 -10.28 -72.85 -14.27
C LEU A 774 -11.67 -73.50 -14.04
N ALA A 775 -12.57 -73.37 -15.02
CA ALA A 775 -13.86 -74.04 -15.08
C ALA A 775 -13.64 -75.40 -15.73
N ALA A 776 -13.79 -76.50 -14.98
CA ALA A 776 -13.58 -77.87 -15.46
C ALA A 776 -14.92 -78.53 -15.85
N PHE A 777 -14.94 -79.09 -17.05
CA PHE A 777 -16.08 -79.82 -17.57
C PHE A 777 -15.64 -81.17 -18.03
N THR A 778 -16.47 -82.22 -17.75
CA THR A 778 -16.20 -83.61 -18.08
C THR A 778 -17.34 -84.23 -18.88
N ASN A 779 -17.12 -84.65 -20.09
CA ASN A 779 -18.10 -85.38 -20.86
C ASN A 779 -17.74 -86.87 -20.91
N HIS A 780 -18.77 -87.67 -20.82
CA HIS A 780 -18.64 -89.12 -20.88
C HIS A 780 -19.18 -89.65 -22.22
N TRP A 781 -18.35 -90.44 -22.88
CA TRP A 781 -18.76 -91.18 -24.08
C TRP A 781 -19.60 -92.39 -23.68
N ILE A 782 -20.83 -92.47 -24.22
CA ILE A 782 -21.72 -93.62 -24.02
C ILE A 782 -21.61 -94.45 -25.27
N ALA A 783 -20.84 -95.60 -25.17
CA ALA A 783 -20.72 -96.52 -26.30
C ALA A 783 -22.07 -97.20 -26.57
N VAL A 784 -22.48 -97.11 -27.82
CA VAL A 784 -23.75 -97.75 -28.26
C VAL A 784 -23.82 -99.23 -27.91
N SER A 785 -22.63 -99.84 -27.71
CA SER A 785 -22.56 -101.27 -27.25
C SER A 785 -22.95 -101.51 -25.79
N GLN A 786 -23.12 -100.43 -25.01
CA GLN A 786 -23.59 -100.57 -23.60
C GLN A 786 -25.09 -100.22 -23.45
N LEU A 787 -25.73 -99.82 -24.53
CA LEU A 787 -27.18 -99.77 -24.52
C LEU A 787 -27.71 -101.18 -24.47
N PRO A 788 -28.58 -101.56 -23.52
CA PRO A 788 -29.15 -102.85 -23.46
C PRO A 788 -29.84 -103.21 -24.79
N LEU A 789 -29.37 -104.17 -25.55
CA LEU A 789 -30.06 -104.72 -26.67
C LEU A 789 -31.45 -105.19 -26.25
N THR A 790 -32.45 -104.46 -26.55
CA THR A 790 -33.84 -104.81 -26.38
C THR A 790 -34.20 -105.79 -27.52
N GLY A 791 -33.77 -107.06 -27.29
CA GLY A 791 -34.22 -108.19 -28.06
C GLY A 791 -35.09 -109.04 -27.12
N GLU A 792 -36.38 -108.99 -27.39
CA GLU A 792 -37.42 -109.88 -26.93
C GLU A 792 -37.71 -109.97 -25.45
N GLY A 793 -38.83 -109.51 -25.08
CA GLY A 793 -39.55 -109.80 -23.89
C GLY A 793 -40.12 -108.56 -23.11
N GLY A 794 -41.14 -108.05 -23.68
CA GLY A 794 -42.17 -107.23 -23.04
C GLY A 794 -41.96 -106.84 -21.63
N ALA A 795 -41.41 -105.62 -21.48
CA ALA A 795 -41.69 -104.76 -20.30
C ALA A 795 -41.43 -103.38 -20.59
N THR A 796 -42.44 -102.74 -20.93
CA THR A 796 -42.85 -101.32 -20.71
C THR A 796 -41.91 -100.18 -21.12
N PRO A 797 -42.44 -99.33 -22.04
CA PRO A 797 -41.90 -98.07 -22.39
C PRO A 797 -41.90 -97.05 -21.20
N LEU A 798 -42.36 -97.51 -20.01
CA LEU A 798 -42.52 -96.57 -18.85
C LEU A 798 -41.18 -96.23 -18.16
N LEU A 799 -40.07 -96.98 -18.36
CA LEU A 799 -38.84 -96.57 -17.69
C LEU A 799 -38.09 -95.45 -18.34
N TRP A 800 -38.30 -95.29 -19.67
CA TRP A 800 -37.69 -94.15 -20.41
C TRP A 800 -38.47 -92.84 -20.18
N LEU A 801 -39.78 -93.03 -19.94
CA LEU A 801 -40.60 -91.82 -19.60
C LEU A 801 -40.34 -91.36 -18.20
N VAL A 802 -39.90 -92.22 -17.28
CA VAL A 802 -39.57 -91.77 -15.92
C VAL A 802 -38.20 -91.09 -15.86
N ILE A 803 -37.21 -91.56 -16.66
CA ILE A 803 -35.93 -90.85 -16.68
C ILE A 803 -36.01 -89.52 -17.45
N GLY A 804 -36.71 -89.48 -18.60
CA GLY A 804 -36.87 -88.22 -19.36
C GLY A 804 -37.90 -87.33 -18.71
N GLY A 805 -38.92 -87.82 -18.02
CA GLY A 805 -39.93 -87.04 -17.31
C GLY A 805 -39.48 -86.44 -15.97
N GLY A 806 -38.53 -87.19 -15.30
CA GLY A 806 -38.02 -86.74 -13.99
C GLY A 806 -37.15 -85.43 -14.06
N LEU A 807 -36.33 -85.40 -15.07
CA LEU A 807 -35.46 -84.18 -15.24
C LEU A 807 -36.26 -82.96 -15.70
N GLY A 808 -37.31 -83.11 -16.51
CA GLY A 808 -38.16 -82.01 -16.92
C GLY A 808 -39.05 -81.43 -15.80
N VAL A 809 -39.46 -82.29 -14.85
CA VAL A 809 -40.23 -81.88 -13.67
C VAL A 809 -39.34 -81.19 -12.62
N LEU A 810 -38.07 -81.62 -12.50
CA LEU A 810 -37.13 -80.99 -11.61
C LEU A 810 -36.76 -79.53 -12.10
N ALA A 811 -36.60 -79.33 -13.42
CA ALA A 811 -36.36 -78.04 -14.02
C ALA A 811 -37.57 -77.08 -13.90
N LEU A 812 -38.79 -77.61 -13.95
CA LEU A 812 -40.01 -76.82 -13.77
C LEU A 812 -40.27 -76.45 -12.31
N LEU A 813 -39.90 -77.31 -11.37
CA LEU A 813 -40.07 -77.09 -9.93
C LEU A 813 -39.02 -76.10 -9.41
N THR A 814 -37.82 -76.09 -9.98
CA THR A 814 -36.80 -75.08 -9.60
C THR A 814 -37.16 -73.73 -10.20
N ALA A 815 -37.63 -73.62 -11.42
CA ALA A 815 -38.11 -72.35 -12.03
C ALA A 815 -39.36 -71.80 -11.34
N GLY A 816 -40.29 -72.67 -10.88
CA GLY A 816 -41.47 -72.29 -10.12
C GLY A 816 -41.20 -71.86 -8.71
N GLY A 817 -40.15 -72.44 -8.06
CA GLY A 817 -39.76 -72.18 -6.69
C GLY A 817 -39.13 -70.73 -6.58
N VAL A 818 -38.34 -70.40 -7.56
CA VAL A 818 -37.69 -69.04 -7.62
C VAL A 818 -38.76 -67.98 -7.91
N ALA A 819 -39.77 -68.24 -8.73
CA ALA A 819 -40.84 -67.27 -8.99
C ALA A 819 -41.72 -67.00 -7.74
N ILE A 820 -41.98 -67.99 -6.89
CA ILE A 820 -42.77 -67.86 -5.68
C ILE A 820 -41.96 -67.17 -4.54
N TRP A 821 -40.65 -67.36 -4.54
CA TRP A 821 -39.79 -66.70 -3.54
C TRP A 821 -39.59 -65.20 -3.83
N ARG A 822 -39.61 -64.81 -5.12
CA ARG A 822 -39.51 -63.38 -5.52
C ARG A 822 -40.80 -62.59 -5.22
N THR A 823 -42.00 -63.24 -5.24
CA THR A 823 -43.26 -62.55 -4.94
C THR A 823 -43.51 -62.31 -3.45
N ARG A 824 -42.75 -62.94 -2.53
CA ARG A 824 -42.91 -62.77 -1.07
C ARG A 824 -42.00 -61.76 -0.44
N ARG A 825 -41.06 -61.09 -1.23
CA ARG A 825 -40.21 -60.03 -0.73
C ARG A 825 -40.61 -58.61 -1.20
N LEU A 826 -41.78 -58.46 -1.84
CA LEU A 826 -42.35 -57.17 -2.28
C LEU A 826 -43.68 -56.85 -1.58
N ILE A 827 -43.87 -57.34 -0.34
CA ILE A 827 -44.91 -56.87 0.55
C ILE A 827 -44.27 -56.54 1.88
#